data_358c5a65d497c48843fbd9bb8545ef78
#
_entry.id   358c5a65d497c48843fbd9bb8545ef78
#
_cell.length_a   1.000
_cell.length_b   1.000
_cell.length_c   1.000
_cell.angle_alpha   90.00
_cell.angle_beta   90.00
_cell.angle_gamma   90.00
#
_symmetry.space_group_name_H-M   'P 1'
#
loop_
_entity.id
_entity.type
_entity.pdbx_description
1 polymer ?
#
loop_
_entity_poly.entity_id
_entity_poly.type
_entity_poly.pdbx_seq_one_letter_code
_entity_poly.pdbx_strand_id
1 'polypeptide(L)'
;MVAEKDWDKTVGATDDVRRIFENIPAMMVGLEGPDHRFVAVNAAYRAFSPTFKPVGMLAREVYPELESQQIYQMFDRVYQTGEPQSGAEWRLQTDYDGSGIQERYFDFLVTPRRRTDGSIEGVQLIFDDVTDRVQGRLAAEARVEELSERYRNARDSATVMQQALLAPSVPVVAGVDIAAEYLVAAEDTAAGGDWFDAMAFGDRLVLIVGDVVGHGVEAAAVMSQLRTAVRMQIAAGQTIVEALEAVDRFREHVPGSKSATLCVGSLDSATGEFQYCTAGHPPPLLVTADASSRYMEPSGAGPLGSGVGFPVRTEMLNVGDSILLYTDGLIERPGRPLGASTAEFADLAANIASGASGFIIDSPTRFIDRICSETLELLLRSTGYNDDVTLLAAQRRTPPPPLHMTLDATVHAARKVRARLREWLAEIGADAVDISDVVHAMSEFVENAVEHGYDTEVSDGVVVEASLGSDGTLRASVIDRGQWKDYREGERGRGRGLAMAEALVSQAHVTYGPDGTTATLTHHLSRHANFVTDPVVSRPTYQRAIDCAFVSMVGSGELAGRIVVSGDIDSHTASALDRQIAVESRSGIAPLTIDLSAVTHLGSAGVSALVAARDRARRQGGDCVLVAPPGSPAHHVLSLVQIPFVTSEATGDPENIFAEE
;
A
#
# COMPACT_ATOMS: atom_id res chain seq x y z
N MET A 1 -11.07 -13.67 84.80
CA MET A 1 -10.53 -15.06 84.84
C MET A 1 -11.46 -16.10 84.20
N VAL A 2 -12.79 -16.09 84.35
CA VAL A 2 -13.69 -17.08 83.73
C VAL A 2 -13.84 -16.81 82.24
N ALA A 3 -13.89 -15.55 81.73
CA ALA A 3 -13.99 -15.19 80.36
C ALA A 3 -12.74 -15.48 79.50
N GLU A 4 -11.55 -15.39 80.09
CA GLU A 4 -10.26 -15.69 79.43
C GLU A 4 -10.10 -17.20 79.11
N LYS A 5 -10.52 -18.07 80.02
CA LYS A 5 -10.48 -19.53 79.83
C LYS A 5 -11.42 -20.07 78.77
N ASP A 6 -12.49 -19.41 78.52
CA ASP A 6 -13.47 -19.75 77.44
C ASP A 6 -13.00 -19.29 76.06
N TRP A 7 -12.33 -18.14 75.99
CA TRP A 7 -11.70 -17.64 74.83
C TRP A 7 -10.58 -18.52 74.29
N ASP A 8 -9.70 -19.01 75.19
CA ASP A 8 -8.61 -19.92 74.87
C ASP A 8 -9.10 -21.26 74.28
N LYS A 9 -10.30 -21.71 74.62
CA LYS A 9 -10.92 -22.90 74.02
C LYS A 9 -11.53 -22.69 72.67
N THR A 10 -11.92 -21.44 72.34
CA THR A 10 -12.63 -21.11 71.13
C THR A 10 -11.69 -20.61 70.04
N VAL A 11 -10.65 -19.87 70.36
CA VAL A 11 -9.75 -19.20 69.44
C VAL A 11 -8.31 -19.78 69.53
N GLY A 12 -7.95 -20.40 70.64
CA GLY A 12 -6.61 -20.90 70.92
C GLY A 12 -5.87 -20.05 71.95
N ALA A 13 -4.81 -20.60 72.52
CA ALA A 13 -3.98 -19.91 73.50
C ALA A 13 -3.32 -18.67 72.85
N THR A 14 -3.17 -17.61 73.65
CA THR A 14 -2.61 -16.31 73.16
C THR A 14 -1.24 -16.47 72.50
N ASP A 15 -0.38 -17.37 73.04
CA ASP A 15 0.95 -17.66 72.46
C ASP A 15 0.87 -18.38 71.10
N ASP A 16 -0.14 -19.21 70.87
CA ASP A 16 -0.36 -19.92 69.64
C ASP A 16 -0.90 -18.96 68.58
N VAL A 17 -1.87 -18.11 68.91
CA VAL A 17 -2.41 -17.07 68.03
C VAL A 17 -1.30 -16.11 67.62
N ARG A 18 -0.44 -15.71 68.57
CA ARG A 18 0.71 -14.87 68.30
C ARG A 18 1.69 -15.55 67.34
N ARG A 19 1.99 -16.84 67.52
CA ARG A 19 2.85 -17.58 66.59
C ARG A 19 2.28 -17.71 65.21
N ILE A 20 0.97 -17.91 65.08
CA ILE A 20 0.29 -17.93 63.75
C ILE A 20 0.45 -16.56 63.08
N PHE A 21 0.11 -15.47 63.78
CA PHE A 21 0.26 -14.11 63.26
C PHE A 21 1.68 -13.81 62.76
N GLU A 22 2.69 -14.19 63.54
CA GLU A 22 4.12 -13.99 63.21
C GLU A 22 4.55 -14.82 61.98
N ASN A 23 3.98 -16.00 61.77
CA ASN A 23 4.37 -16.88 60.68
C ASN A 23 3.55 -16.75 59.39
N ILE A 24 2.55 -15.86 59.36
CA ILE A 24 1.83 -15.56 58.12
C ILE A 24 2.79 -14.90 57.11
N PRO A 25 2.92 -15.45 55.90
CA PRO A 25 3.87 -14.91 54.91
C PRO A 25 3.46 -13.55 54.34
N ALA A 26 2.17 -13.20 54.32
CA ALA A 26 1.70 -11.89 53.92
C ALA A 26 2.00 -10.83 55.03
N MET A 27 2.30 -9.62 54.63
CA MET A 27 2.51 -8.51 55.55
C MET A 27 1.22 -8.14 56.23
N MET A 28 1.22 -8.12 57.57
CA MET A 28 0.04 -7.77 58.36
C MET A 28 0.32 -6.61 59.29
N VAL A 29 -0.60 -5.66 59.32
CA VAL A 29 -0.59 -4.45 60.14
C VAL A 29 -1.93 -4.28 60.84
N GLY A 30 -1.90 -3.99 62.13
CA GLY A 30 -3.04 -3.53 62.90
C GLY A 30 -2.89 -2.07 63.27
N LEU A 31 -3.92 -1.26 62.95
CA LEU A 31 -3.99 0.16 63.32
C LEU A 31 -5.18 0.40 64.24
N GLU A 32 -5.04 1.34 65.19
CA GLU A 32 -6.06 1.69 66.17
C GLU A 32 -6.46 3.17 66.07
N GLY A 33 -7.73 3.40 66.35
CA GLY A 33 -8.30 4.76 66.41
C GLY A 33 -8.48 5.45 65.06
N PRO A 34 -9.08 6.62 65.08
CA PRO A 34 -9.30 7.41 63.86
C PRO A 34 -8.02 7.97 63.27
N ASP A 35 -6.91 8.06 64.05
CA ASP A 35 -5.61 8.56 63.60
C ASP A 35 -4.70 7.45 63.12
N HIS A 36 -5.19 6.19 63.06
CA HIS A 36 -4.47 5.04 62.52
C HIS A 36 -3.12 4.80 63.19
N ARG A 37 -3.12 4.63 64.52
CA ARG A 37 -1.89 4.32 65.29
C ARG A 37 -1.53 2.83 65.15
N PHE A 38 -0.29 2.54 64.83
CA PHE A 38 0.20 1.19 64.76
C PHE A 38 0.12 0.46 66.12
N VAL A 39 -0.55 -0.67 66.16
CA VAL A 39 -0.66 -1.51 67.36
C VAL A 39 -0.03 -2.88 67.19
N ALA A 40 0.05 -3.40 65.98
CA ALA A 40 0.69 -4.68 65.68
C ALA A 40 1.26 -4.72 64.27
N VAL A 41 2.38 -5.39 64.10
CA VAL A 41 2.98 -5.77 62.81
C VAL A 41 3.60 -7.16 62.94
N ASN A 42 3.45 -8.00 61.91
CA ASN A 42 4.00 -9.36 61.93
C ASN A 42 5.45 -9.43 61.44
N ALA A 43 6.05 -10.62 61.44
CA ALA A 43 7.43 -10.81 60.99
C ALA A 43 7.64 -10.44 59.51
N ALA A 44 6.69 -10.75 58.61
CA ALA A 44 6.77 -10.43 57.21
C ALA A 44 6.86 -8.89 56.98
N TYR A 45 6.01 -8.12 57.69
CA TYR A 45 6.11 -6.65 57.64
C TYR A 45 7.47 -6.14 58.14
N ARG A 46 7.97 -6.65 59.25
CA ARG A 46 9.29 -6.20 59.79
C ARG A 46 10.46 -6.58 58.88
N ALA A 47 10.34 -7.66 58.14
CA ALA A 47 11.32 -8.02 57.10
C ALA A 47 11.28 -7.08 55.89
N PHE A 48 10.09 -6.66 55.50
CA PHE A 48 9.87 -5.73 54.42
C PHE A 48 10.34 -4.32 54.78
N SER A 49 10.04 -3.85 55.98
CA SER A 49 10.38 -2.51 56.49
C SER A 49 11.27 -2.59 57.75
N PRO A 50 12.55 -2.98 57.63
CA PRO A 50 13.43 -3.27 58.75
C PRO A 50 13.85 -2.02 59.51
N THR A 51 13.87 -0.89 58.86
CA THR A 51 14.36 0.41 59.41
C THR A 51 13.35 1.02 60.37
N PHE A 52 12.06 0.83 60.12
CA PHE A 52 10.99 1.46 60.90
C PHE A 52 10.50 0.56 62.02
N LYS A 53 10.31 1.13 63.23
CA LYS A 53 9.66 0.51 64.38
C LYS A 53 8.35 1.22 64.67
N PRO A 54 7.30 0.96 63.87
CA PRO A 54 6.13 1.81 63.82
C PRO A 54 5.17 1.65 64.99
N VAL A 55 5.26 0.56 65.77
CA VAL A 55 4.32 0.31 66.87
C VAL A 55 4.30 1.45 67.86
N GLY A 56 3.12 2.06 68.06
CA GLY A 56 2.93 3.24 68.88
C GLY A 56 2.97 4.59 68.13
N MET A 57 3.44 4.61 66.88
CA MET A 57 3.46 5.81 65.99
C MET A 57 2.17 5.91 65.17
N LEU A 58 1.89 7.11 64.69
CA LEU A 58 0.79 7.31 63.72
C LEU A 58 1.25 6.86 62.32
N ALA A 59 0.34 6.29 61.54
CA ALA A 59 0.66 5.81 60.20
C ALA A 59 1.15 6.99 59.29
N ARG A 60 0.60 8.17 59.47
CA ARG A 60 0.99 9.38 58.73
C ARG A 60 2.37 9.93 59.12
N GLU A 61 2.86 9.59 60.32
CA GLU A 61 4.20 9.94 60.74
C GLU A 61 5.26 8.99 60.20
N VAL A 62 4.88 7.74 59.97
CA VAL A 62 5.77 6.67 59.43
C VAL A 62 5.91 6.78 57.93
N TYR A 63 4.79 6.98 57.22
CA TYR A 63 4.72 7.06 55.76
C TYR A 63 3.95 8.30 55.27
N PRO A 64 4.51 9.51 55.47
CA PRO A 64 3.81 10.75 55.10
C PRO A 64 3.49 10.84 53.59
N GLU A 65 4.28 10.17 52.74
CA GLU A 65 4.11 10.16 51.28
C GLU A 65 2.80 9.46 50.83
N LEU A 66 2.23 8.58 51.66
CA LEU A 66 0.98 7.90 51.35
C LEU A 66 -0.27 8.79 51.46
N GLU A 67 -0.16 10.00 52.05
CA GLU A 67 -1.23 10.99 52.14
C GLU A 67 -1.70 11.43 50.74
N SER A 68 -0.76 11.78 49.87
CA SER A 68 -1.07 12.21 48.52
C SER A 68 -1.61 11.09 47.61
N GLN A 69 -1.44 9.85 48.02
CA GLN A 69 -1.80 8.64 47.26
C GLN A 69 -3.16 8.04 47.71
N GLN A 70 -3.93 8.78 48.50
CA GLN A 70 -5.29 8.45 48.95
C GLN A 70 -5.36 7.21 49.87
N ILE A 71 -4.24 6.73 50.44
CA ILE A 71 -4.22 5.54 51.27
C ILE A 71 -4.91 5.82 52.61
N TYR A 72 -4.66 6.97 53.24
CA TYR A 72 -5.29 7.32 54.49
C TYR A 72 -6.78 7.58 54.35
N GLN A 73 -7.23 8.16 53.23
CA GLN A 73 -8.65 8.32 52.95
C GLN A 73 -9.36 6.95 52.81
N MET A 74 -8.67 5.95 52.30
CA MET A 74 -9.17 4.57 52.24
C MET A 74 -9.28 3.99 53.67
N PHE A 75 -8.27 4.17 54.54
CA PHE A 75 -8.33 3.72 55.92
C PHE A 75 -9.45 4.41 56.69
N ASP A 76 -9.61 5.73 56.54
CA ASP A 76 -10.68 6.53 57.13
C ASP A 76 -12.06 6.00 56.70
N ARG A 77 -12.22 5.64 55.43
CA ARG A 77 -13.48 5.07 54.91
C ARG A 77 -13.78 3.73 55.57
N VAL A 78 -12.81 2.79 55.62
CA VAL A 78 -13.01 1.49 56.24
C VAL A 78 -13.31 1.64 57.72
N TYR A 79 -12.64 2.57 58.43
CA TYR A 79 -12.90 2.85 59.85
C TYR A 79 -14.30 3.42 60.10
N GLN A 80 -14.80 4.30 59.21
CA GLN A 80 -16.12 4.95 59.38
C GLN A 80 -17.29 4.05 58.94
N THR A 81 -17.12 3.32 57.83
CA THR A 81 -18.24 2.55 57.23
C THR A 81 -18.21 1.08 57.67
N GLY A 82 -17.07 0.55 58.03
CA GLY A 82 -16.88 -0.86 58.32
C GLY A 82 -16.87 -1.75 57.06
N GLU A 83 -16.85 -1.18 55.89
CA GLU A 83 -16.80 -1.90 54.61
C GLU A 83 -15.34 -2.16 54.21
N PRO A 84 -14.95 -3.44 53.97
CA PRO A 84 -13.61 -3.77 53.53
C PRO A 84 -13.25 -3.12 52.17
N GLN A 85 -11.97 -2.76 51.98
CA GLN A 85 -11.42 -2.30 50.74
C GLN A 85 -10.25 -3.17 50.29
N SER A 86 -10.15 -3.47 49.00
CA SER A 86 -9.04 -4.25 48.45
C SER A 86 -8.55 -3.68 47.14
N GLY A 87 -7.31 -3.92 46.82
CA GLY A 87 -6.70 -3.59 45.54
C GLY A 87 -5.73 -4.67 45.10
N ALA A 88 -5.62 -4.85 43.80
CA ALA A 88 -4.64 -5.72 43.17
C ALA A 88 -3.70 -4.90 42.32
N GLU A 89 -2.40 -5.23 42.39
CA GLU A 89 -1.33 -4.54 41.64
C GLU A 89 -1.37 -3.01 41.83
N TRP A 90 -1.73 -2.58 43.03
CA TRP A 90 -1.86 -1.14 43.33
C TRP A 90 -0.50 -0.48 43.39
N ARG A 91 -0.27 0.47 42.50
CA ARG A 91 0.99 1.21 42.40
C ARG A 91 1.12 2.22 43.52
N LEU A 92 2.17 2.15 44.31
CA LEU A 92 2.50 3.08 45.40
C LEU A 92 3.96 3.57 45.26
N GLN A 93 4.16 4.80 45.68
CA GLN A 93 5.49 5.36 45.87
C GLN A 93 5.74 5.56 47.36
N THR A 94 6.65 4.80 47.94
CA THR A 94 6.89 4.78 49.39
C THR A 94 8.36 4.54 49.72
N ASP A 95 8.80 5.11 50.82
CA ASP A 95 10.10 4.82 51.43
C ASP A 95 9.91 3.77 52.55
N TYR A 96 9.92 2.50 52.20
CA TYR A 96 9.67 1.40 53.14
C TYR A 96 10.91 0.94 53.90
N ASP A 97 12.12 1.28 53.42
CA ASP A 97 13.39 0.80 54.02
C ASP A 97 14.36 1.95 54.45
N GLY A 98 13.99 3.19 54.22
CA GLY A 98 14.80 4.37 54.51
C GLY A 98 15.85 4.71 53.45
N SER A 99 15.77 4.06 52.25
CA SER A 99 16.69 4.34 51.14
C SER A 99 16.17 5.44 50.17
N GLY A 100 14.96 5.90 50.41
CA GLY A 100 14.24 6.88 49.58
C GLY A 100 12.98 6.32 48.94
N ILE A 101 12.19 7.20 48.34
CA ILE A 101 10.91 6.84 47.72
C ILE A 101 11.16 5.94 46.51
N GLN A 102 10.55 4.74 46.56
CA GLN A 102 10.58 3.74 45.49
C GLN A 102 9.18 3.42 45.03
N GLU A 103 9.05 3.10 43.73
CA GLU A 103 7.80 2.60 43.18
C GLU A 103 7.66 1.10 43.41
N ARG A 104 6.53 0.72 44.00
CA ARG A 104 6.18 -0.64 44.31
C ARG A 104 4.72 -0.95 43.95
N TYR A 105 4.41 -2.21 43.77
CA TYR A 105 3.07 -2.70 43.49
C TYR A 105 2.63 -3.65 44.59
N PHE A 106 1.41 -3.44 45.12
CA PHE A 106 0.88 -4.20 46.22
C PHE A 106 -0.49 -4.80 45.90
N ASP A 107 -0.69 -6.06 46.28
CA ASP A 107 -2.02 -6.60 46.49
C ASP A 107 -2.36 -6.37 47.94
N PHE A 108 -3.53 -5.82 48.23
CA PHE A 108 -3.90 -5.52 49.61
C PHE A 108 -5.39 -5.74 49.90
N LEU A 109 -5.67 -5.99 51.18
CA LEU A 109 -6.98 -6.03 51.79
C LEU A 109 -6.96 -5.24 53.10
N VAL A 110 -7.82 -4.21 53.21
CA VAL A 110 -8.06 -3.44 54.45
C VAL A 110 -9.42 -3.82 55.00
N THR A 111 -9.47 -4.24 56.24
CA THR A 111 -10.70 -4.64 56.93
C THR A 111 -10.85 -3.92 58.28
N PRO A 112 -12.10 -3.71 58.78
CA PRO A 112 -12.31 -3.11 60.09
C PRO A 112 -11.91 -4.06 61.20
N ARG A 113 -11.16 -3.54 62.17
CA ARG A 113 -10.86 -4.25 63.43
C ARG A 113 -11.95 -3.87 64.43
N ARG A 114 -12.61 -4.90 65.04
CA ARG A 114 -13.79 -4.69 65.90
C ARG A 114 -13.48 -5.18 67.32
N ARG A 115 -14.09 -4.47 68.27
CA ARG A 115 -14.15 -4.91 69.66
C ARG A 115 -15.17 -6.02 69.83
N THR A 116 -15.18 -6.62 71.03
CA THR A 116 -16.14 -7.65 71.42
C THR A 116 -17.61 -7.16 71.44
N ASP A 117 -17.84 -5.87 71.55
CA ASP A 117 -19.16 -5.21 71.48
C ASP A 117 -19.60 -4.88 70.04
N GLY A 118 -18.75 -5.21 69.05
CA GLY A 118 -19.01 -4.97 67.64
C GLY A 118 -18.59 -3.58 67.13
N SER A 119 -18.19 -2.67 68.02
CA SER A 119 -17.72 -1.32 67.64
C SER A 119 -16.37 -1.43 66.91
N ILE A 120 -16.12 -0.55 65.93
CA ILE A 120 -14.88 -0.48 65.20
C ILE A 120 -13.83 0.24 66.05
N GLU A 121 -12.72 -0.43 66.36
CA GLU A 121 -11.62 0.15 67.13
C GLU A 121 -10.45 0.58 66.24
N GLY A 122 -10.42 0.12 65.01
CA GLY A 122 -9.32 0.40 64.07
C GLY A 122 -9.49 -0.31 62.75
N VAL A 123 -8.42 -0.41 61.99
CA VAL A 123 -8.36 -1.15 60.74
C VAL A 123 -7.19 -2.14 60.76
N GLN A 124 -7.30 -3.23 60.01
CA GLN A 124 -6.19 -4.13 59.77
C GLN A 124 -5.93 -4.25 58.28
N LEU A 125 -4.67 -4.35 57.92
CA LEU A 125 -4.20 -4.49 56.56
C LEU A 125 -3.51 -5.86 56.42
N ILE A 126 -3.78 -6.50 55.29
CA ILE A 126 -3.02 -7.63 54.78
C ILE A 126 -2.57 -7.22 53.40
N PHE A 127 -1.28 -7.29 53.12
CA PHE A 127 -0.76 -6.91 51.82
C PHE A 127 0.51 -7.69 51.47
N ASP A 128 0.71 -7.83 50.13
CA ASP A 128 1.85 -8.52 49.56
C ASP A 128 2.52 -7.58 48.54
N ASP A 129 3.85 -7.55 48.54
CA ASP A 129 4.63 -6.89 47.50
C ASP A 129 4.68 -7.76 46.24
N VAL A 130 4.05 -7.29 45.17
CA VAL A 130 3.97 -7.98 43.88
C VAL A 130 4.79 -7.29 42.80
N THR A 131 5.71 -6.44 43.19
CA THR A 131 6.52 -5.61 42.29
C THR A 131 7.27 -6.44 41.27
N ASP A 132 7.97 -7.48 41.70
CA ASP A 132 8.74 -8.36 40.79
C ASP A 132 7.83 -9.04 39.76
N ARG A 133 6.63 -9.50 40.21
CA ARG A 133 5.63 -10.10 39.31
C ARG A 133 5.15 -9.12 38.25
N VAL A 134 4.80 -7.91 38.67
CA VAL A 134 4.28 -6.85 37.75
C VAL A 134 5.37 -6.37 36.81
N GLN A 135 6.56 -6.07 37.32
CA GLN A 135 7.69 -5.63 36.49
C GLN A 135 8.12 -6.72 35.48
N GLY A 136 8.15 -7.98 35.90
CA GLY A 136 8.45 -9.11 35.02
C GLY A 136 7.43 -9.24 33.88
N ARG A 137 6.13 -9.08 34.19
CA ARG A 137 5.07 -9.08 33.15
C ARG A 137 5.22 -7.91 32.20
N LEU A 138 5.38 -6.68 32.69
CA LEU A 138 5.53 -5.48 31.85
C LEU A 138 6.78 -5.56 30.95
N ALA A 139 7.88 -6.08 31.47
CA ALA A 139 9.09 -6.29 30.69
C ALA A 139 8.91 -7.36 29.59
N ALA A 140 8.14 -8.42 29.86
CA ALA A 140 7.82 -9.44 28.88
C ALA A 140 6.89 -8.90 27.78
N GLU A 141 5.86 -8.14 28.15
CA GLU A 141 4.94 -7.48 27.23
C GLU A 141 5.69 -6.48 26.30
N ALA A 142 6.55 -5.64 26.86
CA ALA A 142 7.37 -4.70 26.11
C ALA A 142 8.32 -5.42 25.13
N ARG A 143 8.88 -6.56 25.53
CA ARG A 143 9.77 -7.35 24.67
C ARG A 143 9.03 -8.01 23.51
N VAL A 144 7.80 -8.49 23.74
CA VAL A 144 6.93 -9.04 22.69
C VAL A 144 6.58 -7.93 21.69
N GLU A 145 6.23 -6.75 22.15
CA GLU A 145 5.93 -5.61 21.28
C GLU A 145 7.14 -5.19 20.43
N GLU A 146 8.32 -5.07 21.04
CA GLU A 146 9.57 -4.75 20.32
C GLU A 146 9.90 -5.80 19.25
N LEU A 147 9.75 -7.10 19.58
CA LEU A 147 9.97 -8.17 18.62
C LEU A 147 8.95 -8.13 17.47
N SER A 148 7.69 -7.86 17.79
CA SER A 148 6.62 -7.75 16.81
C SER A 148 6.85 -6.57 15.85
N GLU A 149 7.33 -5.45 16.36
CA GLU A 149 7.66 -4.27 15.54
C GLU A 149 8.88 -4.54 14.64
N ARG A 150 9.93 -5.14 15.18
CA ARG A 150 11.11 -5.54 14.37
C ARG A 150 10.75 -6.53 13.27
N TYR A 151 9.88 -7.50 13.59
CA TYR A 151 9.40 -8.48 12.62
C TYR A 151 8.60 -7.80 11.50
N ARG A 152 7.66 -6.90 11.83
CA ARG A 152 6.90 -6.12 10.84
C ARG A 152 7.82 -5.32 9.92
N ASN A 153 8.76 -4.57 10.48
CA ASN A 153 9.70 -3.76 9.71
C ASN A 153 10.59 -4.61 8.77
N ALA A 154 11.04 -5.77 9.22
CA ALA A 154 11.82 -6.69 8.39
C ALA A 154 10.98 -7.26 7.25
N ARG A 155 9.73 -7.66 7.51
CA ARG A 155 8.78 -8.15 6.51
C ARG A 155 8.47 -7.08 5.46
N ASP A 156 8.15 -5.86 5.88
CA ASP A 156 7.85 -4.76 4.97
C ASP A 156 9.04 -4.45 4.05
N SER A 157 10.25 -4.42 4.61
CA SER A 157 11.47 -4.21 3.83
C SER A 157 11.70 -5.31 2.80
N ALA A 158 11.47 -6.57 3.15
CA ALA A 158 11.64 -7.68 2.23
C ALA A 158 10.53 -7.69 1.15
N THR A 159 9.29 -7.33 1.48
CA THR A 159 8.19 -7.17 0.50
C THR A 159 8.52 -6.08 -0.53
N VAL A 160 9.01 -4.93 -0.09
CA VAL A 160 9.44 -3.86 -0.99
C VAL A 160 10.59 -4.32 -1.89
N MET A 161 11.57 -5.05 -1.34
CA MET A 161 12.68 -5.61 -2.12
C MET A 161 12.17 -6.61 -3.17
N GLN A 162 11.26 -7.50 -2.82
CA GLN A 162 10.68 -8.47 -3.75
C GLN A 162 9.91 -7.78 -4.87
N GLN A 163 9.07 -6.80 -4.56
CA GLN A 163 8.35 -6.01 -5.57
C GLN A 163 9.32 -5.33 -6.55
N ALA A 164 10.46 -4.83 -6.06
CA ALA A 164 11.49 -4.24 -6.92
C ALA A 164 12.20 -5.28 -7.83
N LEU A 165 12.20 -6.56 -7.46
CA LEU A 165 12.81 -7.65 -8.25
C LEU A 165 11.84 -8.25 -9.27
N LEU A 166 10.54 -8.07 -9.12
CA LEU A 166 9.49 -8.57 -10.02
C LEU A 166 9.22 -7.59 -11.16
N ALA A 167 8.48 -8.04 -12.18
CA ALA A 167 7.99 -7.16 -13.24
C ALA A 167 6.88 -6.26 -12.68
N PRO A 168 7.05 -4.94 -12.60
CA PRO A 168 6.02 -4.06 -12.04
C PRO A 168 4.80 -3.94 -12.94
N SER A 169 4.94 -4.28 -14.22
CA SER A 169 3.91 -4.10 -15.24
C SER A 169 4.02 -5.12 -16.37
N VAL A 170 2.93 -5.28 -17.10
CA VAL A 170 2.85 -6.03 -18.35
C VAL A 170 2.62 -5.06 -19.52
N PRO A 171 3.06 -5.37 -20.75
CA PRO A 171 2.86 -4.49 -21.89
C PRO A 171 1.38 -4.46 -22.31
N VAL A 172 0.97 -3.34 -22.90
CA VAL A 172 -0.32 -3.23 -23.62
C VAL A 172 -0.04 -3.39 -25.11
N VAL A 173 -0.58 -4.45 -25.71
CA VAL A 173 -0.33 -4.77 -27.13
C VAL A 173 -1.64 -4.88 -27.90
N ALA A 174 -1.59 -4.59 -29.20
CA ALA A 174 -2.79 -4.72 -30.04
C ALA A 174 -3.22 -6.19 -30.14
N GLY A 175 -4.49 -6.44 -29.90
CA GLY A 175 -5.10 -7.76 -30.09
C GLY A 175 -4.92 -8.76 -28.94
N VAL A 176 -4.30 -8.37 -27.83
CA VAL A 176 -4.19 -9.21 -26.63
C VAL A 176 -4.42 -8.38 -25.37
N ASP A 177 -5.34 -8.82 -24.51
CA ASP A 177 -5.44 -8.31 -23.13
C ASP A 177 -4.59 -9.18 -22.20
N ILE A 178 -3.84 -8.53 -21.31
CA ILE A 178 -2.93 -9.20 -20.39
C ILE A 178 -3.24 -8.74 -18.97
N ALA A 179 -3.25 -9.69 -18.02
CA ALA A 179 -3.28 -9.39 -16.59
C ALA A 179 -2.29 -10.28 -15.83
N ALA A 180 -1.70 -9.76 -14.79
CA ALA A 180 -0.82 -10.50 -13.90
C ALA A 180 -1.17 -10.19 -12.46
N GLU A 181 -1.25 -11.24 -11.65
CA GLU A 181 -1.42 -11.15 -10.22
C GLU A 181 -0.35 -11.97 -9.51
N TYR A 182 0.18 -11.40 -8.46
CA TYR A 182 1.19 -12.00 -7.60
C TYR A 182 0.73 -11.90 -6.15
N LEU A 183 0.73 -13.03 -5.46
CA LEU A 183 0.37 -13.12 -4.05
C LEU A 183 1.57 -13.66 -3.26
N VAL A 184 2.03 -12.90 -2.30
CA VAL A 184 3.16 -13.26 -1.43
C VAL A 184 2.68 -14.23 -0.36
N ALA A 185 3.44 -15.30 -0.08
CA ALA A 185 3.14 -16.25 1.00
C ALA A 185 2.98 -15.54 2.35
N ALA A 186 1.95 -15.96 3.12
CA ALA A 186 1.55 -15.27 4.36
C ALA A 186 2.43 -15.62 5.55
N GLU A 187 3.10 -16.78 5.58
CA GLU A 187 3.84 -17.29 6.74
C GLU A 187 5.36 -17.23 6.56
N ASP A 188 6.02 -16.53 7.48
CA ASP A 188 7.46 -16.50 7.80
C ASP A 188 8.49 -16.11 6.73
N THR A 189 8.12 -15.89 5.47
CA THR A 189 9.10 -15.57 4.42
C THR A 189 8.67 -14.36 3.61
N ALA A 190 9.45 -13.31 3.70
CA ALA A 190 9.16 -12.03 3.05
C ALA A 190 9.64 -11.94 1.59
N ALA A 191 10.02 -13.05 0.94
CA ALA A 191 10.42 -13.10 -0.46
C ALA A 191 10.28 -14.52 -1.02
N GLY A 192 9.83 -14.67 -2.27
CA GLY A 192 9.62 -15.95 -2.91
C GLY A 192 10.47 -16.20 -4.16
N GLY A 193 10.41 -17.45 -4.64
CA GLY A 193 11.05 -17.92 -5.85
C GLY A 193 10.25 -17.70 -7.13
N ASP A 194 8.98 -17.40 -7.00
CA ASP A 194 8.03 -17.24 -8.09
C ASP A 194 8.21 -15.93 -8.85
N TRP A 195 7.98 -15.96 -10.15
CA TRP A 195 7.93 -14.73 -10.97
C TRP A 195 7.10 -14.90 -12.23
N PHE A 196 6.70 -13.79 -12.79
CA PHE A 196 6.21 -13.67 -14.16
C PHE A 196 7.00 -12.61 -14.92
N ASP A 197 6.94 -12.68 -16.25
CA ASP A 197 7.33 -11.60 -17.14
C ASP A 197 6.46 -11.63 -18.41
N ALA A 198 6.23 -10.47 -19.00
CA ALA A 198 5.54 -10.32 -20.26
C ALA A 198 6.26 -9.26 -21.11
N MET A 199 6.54 -9.58 -22.36
CA MET A 199 7.30 -8.70 -23.25
C MET A 199 6.70 -8.70 -24.63
N ALA A 200 6.52 -7.52 -25.22
CA ALA A 200 6.30 -7.40 -26.65
C ALA A 200 7.65 -7.41 -27.37
N PHE A 201 7.79 -8.26 -28.36
CA PHE A 201 8.97 -8.35 -29.19
C PHE A 201 8.59 -8.57 -30.66
N GLY A 202 8.81 -7.56 -31.51
CA GLY A 202 8.28 -7.55 -32.87
C GLY A 202 6.76 -7.73 -32.87
N ASP A 203 6.26 -8.69 -33.63
CA ASP A 203 4.82 -9.01 -33.70
C ASP A 203 4.39 -10.08 -32.68
N ARG A 204 5.25 -10.43 -31.74
CA ARG A 204 4.98 -11.48 -30.75
C ARG A 204 4.94 -10.96 -29.34
N LEU A 205 4.00 -11.50 -28.57
CA LEU A 205 3.93 -11.34 -27.13
C LEU A 205 4.56 -12.57 -26.46
N VAL A 206 5.62 -12.38 -25.68
CA VAL A 206 6.25 -13.44 -24.91
C VAL A 206 5.77 -13.36 -23.47
N LEU A 207 5.27 -14.50 -22.96
CA LEU A 207 4.77 -14.69 -21.61
C LEU A 207 5.66 -15.68 -20.87
N ILE A 208 6.06 -15.38 -19.68
CA ILE A 208 6.97 -16.21 -18.87
C ILE A 208 6.39 -16.30 -17.46
N VAL A 209 6.32 -17.51 -16.94
CA VAL A 209 6.13 -17.79 -15.52
C VAL A 209 7.19 -18.79 -15.09
N GLY A 210 7.77 -18.59 -13.94
CA GLY A 210 8.80 -19.50 -13.43
C GLY A 210 8.77 -19.57 -11.91
N ASP A 211 9.40 -20.61 -11.41
CA ASP A 211 9.56 -20.87 -10.00
C ASP A 211 10.96 -21.42 -9.69
N VAL A 212 11.55 -20.93 -8.61
CA VAL A 212 12.82 -21.37 -8.04
C VAL A 212 12.55 -22.07 -6.73
N VAL A 213 13.03 -23.30 -6.60
CA VAL A 213 12.88 -24.12 -5.40
C VAL A 213 13.36 -23.37 -4.14
N GLY A 214 12.48 -23.24 -3.17
CA GLY A 214 12.75 -22.59 -1.89
C GLY A 214 12.16 -21.19 -1.79
N HIS A 215 12.37 -20.55 -0.66
CA HIS A 215 11.78 -19.25 -0.31
C HIS A 215 12.82 -18.34 0.34
N GLY A 216 12.50 -17.07 0.46
CA GLY A 216 13.35 -16.06 1.08
C GLY A 216 14.27 -15.35 0.08
N VAL A 217 15.12 -14.49 0.60
CA VAL A 217 15.98 -13.59 -0.17
C VAL A 217 16.90 -14.34 -1.12
N GLU A 218 17.35 -15.55 -0.76
CA GLU A 218 18.24 -16.37 -1.62
C GLU A 218 17.48 -16.86 -2.86
N ALA A 219 16.26 -17.36 -2.73
CA ALA A 219 15.42 -17.78 -3.86
C ALA A 219 15.08 -16.59 -4.75
N ALA A 220 14.69 -15.44 -4.17
CA ALA A 220 14.42 -14.21 -4.90
C ALA A 220 15.65 -13.69 -5.70
N ALA A 221 16.85 -13.83 -5.15
CA ALA A 221 18.08 -13.45 -5.86
C ALA A 221 18.36 -14.37 -7.07
N VAL A 222 18.14 -15.68 -6.93
CA VAL A 222 18.25 -16.65 -8.04
C VAL A 222 17.20 -16.36 -9.10
N MET A 223 15.95 -16.18 -8.68
CA MET A 223 14.81 -15.81 -9.53
C MET A 223 15.14 -14.59 -10.40
N SER A 224 15.59 -13.50 -9.78
CA SER A 224 15.93 -12.26 -10.49
C SER A 224 17.00 -12.45 -11.57
N GLN A 225 18.02 -13.29 -11.29
CA GLN A 225 19.07 -13.61 -12.26
C GLN A 225 18.53 -14.43 -13.43
N LEU A 226 17.74 -15.49 -13.15
CA LEU A 226 17.16 -16.32 -14.20
C LEU A 226 16.16 -15.54 -15.05
N ARG A 227 15.27 -14.76 -14.42
CA ARG A 227 14.34 -13.86 -15.11
C ARG A 227 15.07 -12.91 -16.05
N THR A 228 16.12 -12.24 -15.56
CA THR A 228 16.92 -11.31 -16.37
C THR A 228 17.59 -12.03 -17.52
N ALA A 229 18.13 -13.22 -17.30
CA ALA A 229 18.79 -14.02 -18.34
C ALA A 229 17.80 -14.41 -19.45
N VAL A 230 16.60 -14.94 -19.10
CA VAL A 230 15.57 -15.28 -20.11
C VAL A 230 15.17 -14.02 -20.89
N ARG A 231 14.87 -12.91 -20.19
CA ARG A 231 14.47 -11.64 -20.80
C ARG A 231 15.50 -11.14 -21.80
N MET A 232 16.78 -11.19 -21.47
CA MET A 232 17.86 -10.74 -22.35
C MET A 232 17.97 -11.61 -23.61
N GLN A 233 17.82 -12.93 -23.50
CA GLN A 233 17.88 -13.82 -24.65
C GLN A 233 16.72 -13.57 -25.63
N ILE A 234 15.49 -13.42 -25.09
CA ILE A 234 14.31 -13.08 -25.89
C ILE A 234 14.48 -11.70 -26.54
N ALA A 235 14.94 -10.69 -25.80
CA ALA A 235 15.19 -9.35 -26.32
C ALA A 235 16.29 -9.33 -27.41
N ALA A 236 17.22 -10.28 -27.38
CA ALA A 236 18.20 -10.49 -28.44
C ALA A 236 17.62 -11.17 -29.70
N GLY A 237 16.33 -11.51 -29.70
CA GLY A 237 15.66 -12.14 -30.84
C GLY A 237 15.83 -13.66 -30.93
N GLN A 238 16.23 -14.30 -29.83
CA GLN A 238 16.38 -15.74 -29.81
C GLN A 238 15.01 -16.45 -29.72
N THR A 239 14.94 -17.64 -30.29
CA THR A 239 13.78 -18.53 -30.15
C THR A 239 13.65 -19.01 -28.69
N ILE A 240 12.47 -19.55 -28.33
CA ILE A 240 12.25 -20.15 -26.99
C ILE A 240 13.31 -21.21 -26.67
N VAL A 241 13.65 -22.07 -27.65
CA VAL A 241 14.64 -23.13 -27.48
C VAL A 241 16.02 -22.55 -27.19
N GLU A 242 16.50 -21.66 -28.05
CA GLU A 242 17.82 -21.03 -27.91
C GLU A 242 17.94 -20.25 -26.60
N ALA A 243 16.87 -19.53 -26.21
CA ALA A 243 16.81 -18.79 -24.96
C ALA A 243 16.92 -19.72 -23.74
N LEU A 244 16.12 -20.80 -23.70
CA LEU A 244 16.16 -21.76 -22.60
C LEU A 244 17.48 -22.52 -22.53
N GLU A 245 18.08 -22.91 -23.67
CA GLU A 245 19.40 -23.54 -23.70
C GLU A 245 20.50 -22.60 -23.21
N ALA A 246 20.41 -21.31 -23.53
CA ALA A 246 21.36 -20.30 -23.04
C ALA A 246 21.22 -20.10 -21.53
N VAL A 247 19.98 -20.05 -21.00
CA VAL A 247 19.70 -19.93 -19.57
C VAL A 247 20.12 -21.20 -18.83
N ASP A 248 19.91 -22.38 -19.40
CA ASP A 248 20.34 -23.65 -18.80
C ASP A 248 21.87 -23.74 -18.66
N ARG A 249 22.61 -23.19 -19.60
CA ARG A 249 24.07 -23.02 -19.47
C ARG A 249 24.44 -21.96 -18.43
N PHE A 250 23.77 -20.81 -18.45
CA PHE A 250 24.03 -19.70 -17.52
C PHE A 250 23.81 -20.10 -16.04
N ARG A 251 22.80 -20.93 -15.75
CA ARG A 251 22.48 -21.39 -14.39
C ARG A 251 23.66 -22.08 -13.68
N GLU A 252 24.62 -22.67 -14.43
CA GLU A 252 25.81 -23.29 -13.83
C GLU A 252 26.64 -22.29 -12.99
N HIS A 253 26.49 -21.00 -13.29
CA HIS A 253 27.14 -19.89 -12.58
C HIS A 253 26.24 -19.27 -11.50
N VAL A 254 24.99 -19.77 -11.33
CA VAL A 254 24.01 -19.26 -10.36
C VAL A 254 23.76 -20.33 -9.29
N PRO A 255 24.39 -20.25 -8.12
CA PRO A 255 24.14 -21.18 -7.02
C PRO A 255 22.64 -21.22 -6.64
N GLY A 256 22.08 -22.40 -6.40
CA GLY A 256 20.66 -22.55 -6.04
C GLY A 256 19.69 -22.65 -7.22
N SER A 257 20.13 -22.46 -8.46
CA SER A 257 19.27 -22.49 -9.66
C SER A 257 18.90 -23.88 -10.16
N LYS A 258 19.39 -24.95 -9.52
CA LYS A 258 19.04 -26.33 -9.90
C LYS A 258 17.55 -26.57 -9.67
N SER A 259 16.92 -27.22 -10.65
CA SER A 259 15.51 -27.58 -10.62
C SER A 259 14.52 -26.40 -10.70
N ALA A 260 14.98 -25.20 -11.07
CA ALA A 260 14.07 -24.12 -11.41
C ALA A 260 13.18 -24.53 -12.59
N THR A 261 11.90 -24.20 -12.50
CA THR A 261 10.90 -24.52 -13.51
C THR A 261 10.45 -23.26 -14.25
N LEU A 262 10.18 -23.39 -15.55
CA LEU A 262 9.70 -22.26 -16.37
C LEU A 262 8.63 -22.72 -17.36
N CYS A 263 7.61 -21.90 -17.52
CA CYS A 263 6.75 -21.93 -18.70
C CYS A 263 7.01 -20.65 -19.51
N VAL A 264 7.49 -20.84 -20.75
CA VAL A 264 7.74 -19.73 -21.69
C VAL A 264 6.82 -19.92 -22.90
N GLY A 265 5.99 -18.93 -23.18
CA GLY A 265 5.08 -18.92 -24.32
C GLY A 265 5.30 -17.69 -25.21
N SER A 266 5.12 -17.84 -26.52
CA SER A 266 5.20 -16.80 -27.53
C SER A 266 3.94 -16.79 -28.37
N LEU A 267 3.13 -15.75 -28.24
CA LEU A 267 1.87 -15.55 -28.95
C LEU A 267 2.03 -14.55 -30.09
N ASP A 268 1.70 -14.97 -31.29
CA ASP A 268 1.47 -14.08 -32.42
C ASP A 268 0.01 -13.59 -32.35
N SER A 269 -0.18 -12.30 -32.05
CA SER A 269 -1.51 -11.72 -31.86
C SER A 269 -2.36 -11.71 -33.15
N ALA A 270 -1.72 -11.62 -34.31
CA ALA A 270 -2.40 -11.55 -35.61
C ALA A 270 -2.93 -12.93 -36.02
N THR A 271 -2.09 -13.95 -35.96
CA THR A 271 -2.46 -15.31 -36.39
C THR A 271 -3.14 -16.11 -35.27
N GLY A 272 -2.78 -15.88 -34.01
CA GLY A 272 -3.19 -16.68 -32.86
C GLY A 272 -2.28 -17.88 -32.61
N GLU A 273 -1.17 -18.01 -33.31
CA GLU A 273 -0.18 -19.06 -33.06
C GLU A 273 0.48 -18.84 -31.70
N PHE A 274 0.33 -19.79 -30.81
CA PHE A 274 0.95 -19.83 -29.50
C PHE A 274 1.96 -20.98 -29.42
N GLN A 275 3.22 -20.65 -29.40
CA GLN A 275 4.33 -21.58 -29.19
C GLN A 275 4.76 -21.57 -27.73
N TYR A 276 4.95 -22.72 -27.10
CA TYR A 276 5.30 -22.78 -25.67
C TYR A 276 6.20 -23.98 -25.32
N CYS A 277 6.96 -23.78 -24.23
CA CYS A 277 7.76 -24.81 -23.58
C CYS A 277 7.49 -24.78 -22.07
N THR A 278 7.18 -25.97 -21.51
CA THR A 278 6.93 -26.16 -20.06
C THR A 278 8.15 -26.83 -19.42
N ALA A 279 9.26 -26.13 -19.29
CA ALA A 279 10.50 -26.66 -18.72
C ALA A 279 10.32 -27.08 -17.25
N GLY A 280 9.73 -28.25 -17.00
CA GLY A 280 9.38 -28.77 -15.68
C GLY A 280 8.21 -28.06 -14.98
N HIS A 281 7.64 -27.04 -15.59
CA HIS A 281 6.58 -26.20 -15.02
C HIS A 281 5.18 -26.73 -15.33
N PRO A 282 4.15 -26.45 -14.50
CA PRO A 282 2.76 -26.82 -14.82
C PRO A 282 2.33 -26.31 -16.20
N PRO A 283 1.54 -27.11 -16.97
CA PRO A 283 1.08 -26.71 -18.29
C PRO A 283 0.05 -25.58 -18.19
N PRO A 284 0.03 -24.64 -19.15
CA PRO A 284 -0.97 -23.58 -19.19
C PRO A 284 -2.41 -24.12 -19.25
N LEU A 285 -3.34 -23.40 -18.63
CA LEU A 285 -4.76 -23.64 -18.76
C LEU A 285 -5.30 -22.80 -19.92
N LEU A 286 -5.91 -23.43 -20.92
CA LEU A 286 -6.66 -22.77 -21.99
C LEU A 286 -8.12 -22.67 -21.59
N VAL A 287 -8.67 -21.47 -21.63
CA VAL A 287 -10.11 -21.18 -21.49
C VAL A 287 -10.59 -20.63 -22.83
N THR A 288 -11.47 -21.33 -23.49
CA THR A 288 -11.96 -20.98 -24.81
C THR A 288 -13.09 -19.95 -24.77
N ALA A 289 -13.36 -19.31 -25.87
CA ALA A 289 -14.41 -18.28 -26.00
C ALA A 289 -15.83 -18.79 -25.66
N ASP A 290 -16.08 -20.09 -25.76
CA ASP A 290 -17.33 -20.76 -25.35
C ASP A 290 -17.35 -21.16 -23.87
N ALA A 291 -16.37 -20.68 -23.08
CA ALA A 291 -16.21 -20.92 -21.65
C ALA A 291 -15.90 -22.38 -21.30
N SER A 292 -15.36 -23.19 -22.21
CA SER A 292 -14.75 -24.45 -21.86
C SER A 292 -13.29 -24.29 -21.43
N SER A 293 -12.81 -25.20 -20.59
CA SER A 293 -11.42 -25.14 -20.09
C SER A 293 -10.71 -26.47 -20.31
N ARG A 294 -9.43 -26.44 -20.62
CA ARG A 294 -8.56 -27.63 -20.69
C ARG A 294 -7.10 -27.24 -20.42
N TYR A 295 -6.37 -28.14 -19.81
CA TYR A 295 -4.92 -27.99 -19.74
C TYR A 295 -4.30 -28.27 -21.09
N MET A 296 -3.29 -27.48 -21.44
CA MET A 296 -2.46 -27.75 -22.61
C MET A 296 -1.54 -28.95 -22.33
N GLU A 297 -1.12 -29.63 -23.39
CA GLU A 297 -0.19 -30.77 -23.26
C GLU A 297 1.18 -30.29 -22.80
N PRO A 298 1.82 -30.90 -21.79
CA PRO A 298 3.21 -30.58 -21.44
C PRO A 298 4.14 -30.71 -22.62
N SER A 299 5.14 -29.84 -22.73
CA SER A 299 6.09 -29.91 -23.85
C SER A 299 7.03 -31.13 -23.78
N GLY A 300 7.16 -31.72 -22.59
CA GLY A 300 8.07 -32.83 -22.33
C GLY A 300 9.50 -32.40 -21.95
N ALA A 301 9.74 -31.09 -21.80
CA ALA A 301 10.99 -30.57 -21.24
C ALA A 301 11.03 -30.78 -19.71
N GLY A 302 12.18 -31.14 -19.17
CA GLY A 302 12.40 -31.17 -17.72
C GLY A 302 12.81 -29.79 -17.17
N PRO A 303 12.88 -29.65 -15.82
CA PRO A 303 13.40 -28.45 -15.18
C PRO A 303 14.80 -28.08 -15.68
N LEU A 304 15.21 -26.84 -15.43
CA LEU A 304 16.58 -26.41 -15.73
C LEU A 304 17.58 -27.33 -15.03
N GLY A 305 18.59 -27.76 -15.77
CA GLY A 305 19.63 -28.68 -15.30
C GLY A 305 19.26 -30.16 -15.33
N SER A 306 18.10 -30.52 -15.86
CA SER A 306 17.71 -31.93 -16.03
C SER A 306 18.51 -32.65 -17.14
N GLY A 307 19.15 -31.92 -18.04
CA GLY A 307 19.80 -32.48 -19.23
C GLY A 307 18.86 -32.94 -20.33
N VAL A 308 17.57 -32.68 -20.18
CA VAL A 308 16.55 -32.90 -21.22
C VAL A 308 16.43 -31.60 -22.03
N GLY A 309 16.38 -31.73 -23.36
CA GLY A 309 16.23 -30.55 -24.24
C GLY A 309 14.88 -29.83 -24.02
N PHE A 310 14.69 -28.71 -24.67
CA PHE A 310 13.52 -27.84 -24.51
C PHE A 310 12.59 -27.91 -25.74
N PRO A 311 11.85 -29.03 -25.95
CA PRO A 311 10.90 -29.13 -27.05
C PRO A 311 9.79 -28.07 -26.89
N VAL A 312 9.37 -27.49 -28.03
CA VAL A 312 8.30 -26.50 -28.13
C VAL A 312 7.06 -27.15 -28.73
N ARG A 313 5.92 -26.84 -28.18
CA ARG A 313 4.59 -27.17 -28.74
C ARG A 313 3.93 -25.94 -29.33
N THR A 314 3.02 -26.16 -30.24
CA THR A 314 2.23 -25.09 -30.88
C THR A 314 0.74 -25.36 -30.68
N GLU A 315 0.00 -24.34 -30.31
CA GLU A 315 -1.45 -24.32 -30.17
C GLU A 315 -2.00 -23.12 -30.93
N MET A 316 -3.26 -23.21 -31.41
CA MET A 316 -3.93 -22.09 -32.09
C MET A 316 -4.99 -21.49 -31.19
N LEU A 317 -4.85 -20.22 -30.85
CA LEU A 317 -5.83 -19.47 -30.06
C LEU A 317 -6.79 -18.74 -31.00
N ASN A 318 -8.08 -18.91 -30.81
CA ASN A 318 -9.11 -18.12 -31.48
C ASN A 318 -9.29 -16.77 -30.76
N VAL A 319 -9.95 -15.83 -31.40
CA VAL A 319 -10.36 -14.59 -30.76
C VAL A 319 -11.36 -14.91 -29.65
N GLY A 320 -11.08 -14.43 -28.44
CA GLY A 320 -11.84 -14.73 -27.22
C GLY A 320 -11.21 -15.79 -26.34
N ASP A 321 -10.30 -16.63 -26.87
CA ASP A 321 -9.59 -17.63 -26.09
C ASP A 321 -8.58 -16.95 -25.13
N SER A 322 -8.44 -17.51 -23.93
CA SER A 322 -7.54 -17.05 -22.89
C SER A 322 -6.60 -18.17 -22.46
N ILE A 323 -5.34 -17.83 -22.22
CA ILE A 323 -4.34 -18.72 -21.63
C ILE A 323 -3.97 -18.20 -20.25
N LEU A 324 -3.88 -19.13 -19.29
CA LEU A 324 -3.49 -18.85 -17.92
C LEU A 324 -2.22 -19.64 -17.61
N LEU A 325 -1.13 -18.93 -17.34
CA LEU A 325 0.13 -19.47 -16.83
C LEU A 325 0.15 -19.21 -15.33
N TYR A 326 0.58 -20.17 -14.54
CA TYR A 326 0.49 -20.11 -13.08
C TYR A 326 1.57 -20.95 -12.43
N THR A 327 1.99 -20.58 -11.22
CA THR A 327 2.89 -21.38 -10.39
C THR A 327 2.13 -22.41 -9.57
N ASP A 328 2.84 -23.42 -9.08
CA ASP A 328 2.23 -24.56 -8.37
C ASP A 328 1.56 -24.17 -7.06
N GLY A 329 1.98 -23.05 -6.39
CA GLY A 329 1.30 -22.50 -5.23
C GLY A 329 -0.21 -22.27 -5.42
N LEU A 330 -0.67 -22.09 -6.65
CA LEU A 330 -2.11 -22.00 -6.97
C LEU A 330 -2.84 -23.33 -6.82
N ILE A 331 -2.18 -24.45 -7.10
CA ILE A 331 -2.78 -25.80 -7.12
C ILE A 331 -2.26 -26.69 -5.98
N GLU A 332 -1.09 -26.43 -5.41
CA GLU A 332 -0.55 -27.11 -4.23
C GLU A 332 -1.05 -26.46 -2.94
N ARG A 333 -2.31 -26.75 -2.59
CA ARG A 333 -3.00 -26.12 -1.47
C ARG A 333 -3.06 -27.03 -0.23
N PRO A 334 -3.00 -26.46 0.99
CA PRO A 334 -3.05 -27.23 2.23
C PRO A 334 -4.26 -28.17 2.31
N GLY A 335 -3.99 -29.46 2.58
CA GLY A 335 -5.02 -30.46 2.80
C GLY A 335 -5.80 -30.92 1.57
N ARG A 336 -5.39 -30.53 0.36
CA ARG A 336 -6.04 -30.94 -0.88
C ARG A 336 -5.15 -31.81 -1.78
N PRO A 337 -5.66 -32.88 -2.40
CA PRO A 337 -4.94 -33.62 -3.43
C PRO A 337 -4.73 -32.76 -4.67
N LEU A 338 -3.53 -32.80 -5.27
CA LEU A 338 -3.17 -32.01 -6.46
C LEU A 338 -4.18 -32.14 -7.60
N GLY A 339 -4.61 -33.36 -7.93
CA GLY A 339 -5.59 -33.59 -9.00
C GLY A 339 -6.97 -32.96 -8.74
N ALA A 340 -7.40 -32.85 -7.47
CA ALA A 340 -8.65 -32.17 -7.12
C ALA A 340 -8.50 -30.64 -7.25
N SER A 341 -7.37 -30.08 -6.80
CA SER A 341 -7.06 -28.65 -6.95
C SER A 341 -6.96 -28.23 -8.42
N THR A 342 -6.31 -29.06 -9.23
CA THR A 342 -6.16 -28.84 -10.68
C THR A 342 -7.52 -28.84 -11.39
N ALA A 343 -8.42 -29.81 -11.07
CA ALA A 343 -9.77 -29.84 -11.62
C ALA A 343 -10.59 -28.61 -11.17
N GLU A 344 -10.53 -28.27 -9.90
CA GLU A 344 -11.25 -27.10 -9.34
C GLU A 344 -10.81 -25.79 -10.00
N PHE A 345 -9.52 -25.60 -10.28
CA PHE A 345 -9.03 -24.42 -10.99
C PHE A 345 -9.59 -24.33 -12.41
N ALA A 346 -9.59 -25.44 -13.15
CA ALA A 346 -10.13 -25.48 -14.51
C ALA A 346 -11.64 -25.19 -14.54
N ASP A 347 -12.41 -25.82 -13.64
CA ASP A 347 -13.85 -25.62 -13.51
C ASP A 347 -14.18 -24.17 -13.10
N LEU A 348 -13.42 -23.61 -12.19
CA LEU A 348 -13.61 -22.23 -11.74
C LEU A 348 -13.35 -21.23 -12.86
N ALA A 349 -12.24 -21.37 -13.58
CA ALA A 349 -11.92 -20.52 -14.72
C ALA A 349 -13.01 -20.55 -15.80
N ALA A 350 -13.56 -21.74 -16.09
CA ALA A 350 -14.70 -21.91 -17.00
C ALA A 350 -15.98 -21.23 -16.47
N ASN A 351 -16.28 -21.36 -15.18
CA ASN A 351 -17.43 -20.71 -14.54
C ASN A 351 -17.32 -19.18 -14.56
N ILE A 352 -16.15 -18.63 -14.33
CA ILE A 352 -15.91 -17.20 -14.44
C ILE A 352 -16.09 -16.73 -15.89
N ALA A 353 -15.57 -17.50 -16.85
CA ALA A 353 -15.69 -17.19 -18.27
C ALA A 353 -17.15 -17.18 -18.74
N SER A 354 -17.97 -18.12 -18.26
CA SER A 354 -19.41 -18.19 -18.58
C SER A 354 -20.26 -17.14 -17.86
N GLY A 355 -19.70 -16.39 -16.90
CA GLY A 355 -20.45 -15.47 -16.05
C GLY A 355 -21.25 -16.15 -14.94
N ALA A 356 -21.03 -17.45 -14.70
CA ALA A 356 -21.76 -18.24 -13.71
C ALA A 356 -21.17 -18.12 -12.28
N SER A 357 -20.08 -17.38 -12.08
CA SER A 357 -19.41 -17.24 -10.77
C SER A 357 -20.26 -16.57 -9.69
N GLY A 358 -21.35 -15.90 -10.07
CA GLY A 358 -22.28 -15.25 -9.13
C GLY A 358 -21.74 -13.98 -8.46
N PHE A 359 -20.51 -13.59 -8.75
CA PHE A 359 -19.97 -12.32 -8.29
C PHE A 359 -20.54 -11.16 -9.10
N ILE A 360 -21.27 -10.28 -8.44
CA ILE A 360 -21.72 -9.01 -9.03
C ILE A 360 -20.62 -8.00 -8.77
N ILE A 361 -19.83 -7.69 -9.80
CA ILE A 361 -18.84 -6.62 -9.73
C ILE A 361 -19.52 -5.35 -10.25
N ASP A 362 -19.77 -4.38 -9.37
CA ASP A 362 -20.35 -3.07 -9.69
C ASP A 362 -19.43 -2.17 -10.55
N SER A 363 -18.28 -2.68 -11.00
CA SER A 363 -17.29 -1.92 -11.78
C SER A 363 -17.09 -2.57 -13.16
N PRO A 364 -16.93 -1.79 -14.24
CA PRO A 364 -16.60 -2.31 -15.56
C PRO A 364 -15.15 -2.80 -15.58
N THR A 365 -14.92 -3.95 -14.96
CA THR A 365 -13.62 -4.63 -14.92
C THR A 365 -13.50 -5.48 -16.18
N ARG A 366 -12.33 -5.45 -16.83
CA ARG A 366 -12.07 -6.31 -17.99
C ARG A 366 -12.17 -7.77 -17.62
N PHE A 367 -12.55 -8.60 -18.57
CA PHE A 367 -12.65 -10.03 -18.37
C PHE A 367 -11.34 -10.64 -17.85
N ILE A 368 -10.20 -10.22 -18.43
CA ILE A 368 -8.90 -10.79 -18.07
C ILE A 368 -8.47 -10.45 -16.62
N ASP A 369 -8.84 -9.29 -16.10
CA ASP A 369 -8.60 -8.93 -14.70
C ASP A 369 -9.51 -9.72 -13.77
N ARG A 370 -10.76 -9.87 -14.19
CA ARG A 370 -11.75 -10.58 -13.41
C ARG A 370 -11.40 -12.06 -13.28
N ILE A 371 -10.94 -12.70 -14.36
CA ILE A 371 -10.56 -14.12 -14.29
C ILE A 371 -9.37 -14.34 -13.36
N CYS A 372 -8.40 -13.45 -13.33
CA CYS A 372 -7.28 -13.52 -12.40
C CYS A 372 -7.75 -13.31 -10.95
N SER A 373 -8.41 -12.19 -10.66
CA SER A 373 -8.76 -11.81 -9.29
C SER A 373 -9.80 -12.75 -8.66
N GLU A 374 -10.85 -13.14 -9.39
CA GLU A 374 -11.84 -14.08 -8.88
C GLU A 374 -11.26 -15.49 -8.69
N THR A 375 -10.35 -15.92 -9.57
CA THR A 375 -9.66 -17.21 -9.42
C THR A 375 -8.86 -17.25 -8.14
N LEU A 376 -8.01 -16.26 -7.89
CA LEU A 376 -7.22 -16.19 -6.67
C LEU A 376 -8.11 -16.09 -5.43
N GLU A 377 -9.09 -15.19 -5.43
CA GLU A 377 -9.98 -15.02 -4.29
C GLU A 377 -10.74 -16.30 -3.95
N LEU A 378 -11.33 -16.98 -4.93
CA LEU A 378 -12.16 -18.14 -4.68
C LEU A 378 -11.38 -19.41 -4.34
N LEU A 379 -10.22 -19.62 -4.98
CA LEU A 379 -9.40 -20.80 -4.69
C LEU A 379 -8.71 -20.70 -3.33
N LEU A 380 -8.20 -19.52 -2.96
CA LEU A 380 -7.36 -19.38 -1.78
C LEU A 380 -8.15 -19.04 -0.52
N ARG A 381 -9.34 -18.45 -0.63
CA ARG A 381 -10.20 -18.10 0.51
C ARG A 381 -10.58 -19.30 1.38
N SER A 382 -10.78 -20.47 0.77
CA SER A 382 -11.29 -21.66 1.47
C SER A 382 -10.18 -22.53 2.09
N THR A 383 -8.97 -22.49 1.57
CA THR A 383 -7.88 -23.41 1.95
C THR A 383 -6.63 -22.71 2.48
N GLY A 384 -6.50 -21.43 2.23
CA GLY A 384 -5.22 -20.74 2.40
C GLY A 384 -4.19 -21.15 1.36
N TYR A 385 -2.96 -20.70 1.52
CA TYR A 385 -1.81 -20.98 0.66
C TYR A 385 -0.54 -20.95 1.51
N ASN A 386 0.44 -21.77 1.15
CA ASN A 386 1.71 -21.89 1.90
C ASN A 386 2.91 -21.38 1.09
N ASP A 387 2.72 -21.19 -0.23
CA ASP A 387 3.77 -20.72 -1.14
C ASP A 387 3.29 -19.48 -1.87
N ASP A 388 4.22 -18.78 -2.53
CA ASP A 388 3.88 -17.68 -3.42
C ASP A 388 2.96 -18.17 -4.54
N VAL A 389 2.11 -17.29 -5.03
CA VAL A 389 1.21 -17.62 -6.14
C VAL A 389 1.35 -16.56 -7.22
N THR A 390 1.70 -17.03 -8.40
CA THR A 390 1.76 -16.20 -9.61
C THR A 390 0.69 -16.65 -10.59
N LEU A 391 -0.08 -15.71 -11.12
CA LEU A 391 -1.05 -15.95 -12.19
C LEU A 391 -0.88 -14.90 -13.29
N LEU A 392 -0.48 -15.33 -14.49
CA LEU A 392 -0.35 -14.52 -15.68
C LEU A 392 -1.37 -14.98 -16.72
N ALA A 393 -2.27 -14.10 -17.10
CA ALA A 393 -3.33 -14.42 -18.07
C ALA A 393 -3.21 -13.53 -19.31
N ALA A 394 -3.48 -14.12 -20.49
CA ALA A 394 -3.55 -13.40 -21.75
C ALA A 394 -4.76 -13.86 -22.56
N GLN A 395 -5.59 -12.91 -23.02
CA GLN A 395 -6.75 -13.16 -23.85
C GLN A 395 -6.55 -12.58 -25.24
N ARG A 396 -6.66 -13.42 -26.28
CA ARG A 396 -6.67 -12.93 -27.66
C ARG A 396 -8.01 -12.24 -27.95
N ARG A 397 -7.95 -11.02 -28.48
CA ARG A 397 -9.13 -10.25 -28.85
C ARG A 397 -8.97 -9.55 -30.21
N THR A 398 -10.05 -9.07 -30.77
CA THR A 398 -9.98 -8.17 -31.92
C THR A 398 -9.43 -6.82 -31.45
N PRO A 399 -8.33 -6.31 -32.04
CA PRO A 399 -7.81 -4.99 -31.66
C PRO A 399 -8.85 -3.90 -31.97
N PRO A 400 -9.00 -2.90 -31.10
CA PRO A 400 -9.85 -1.75 -31.38
C PRO A 400 -9.33 -1.00 -32.60
N PRO A 401 -10.21 -0.35 -33.37
CA PRO A 401 -9.80 0.44 -34.52
C PRO A 401 -8.91 1.62 -34.07
N PRO A 402 -7.97 2.05 -34.90
CA PRO A 402 -7.21 3.27 -34.64
C PRO A 402 -8.15 4.47 -34.39
N LEU A 403 -7.75 5.35 -33.50
CA LEU A 403 -8.45 6.61 -33.28
C LEU A 403 -8.16 7.55 -34.43
N HIS A 404 -9.21 8.14 -35.02
CA HIS A 404 -9.12 9.21 -36.02
C HIS A 404 -10.17 10.27 -35.68
N MET A 405 -9.75 11.51 -35.54
CA MET A 405 -10.63 12.65 -35.27
C MET A 405 -10.26 13.83 -36.19
N THR A 406 -11.25 14.47 -36.75
CA THR A 406 -11.11 15.76 -37.45
C THR A 406 -11.94 16.79 -36.69
N LEU A 407 -11.33 17.87 -36.24
CA LEU A 407 -11.93 18.89 -35.38
C LEU A 407 -11.66 20.27 -35.93
N ASP A 408 -12.62 21.20 -35.75
CA ASP A 408 -12.36 22.60 -35.97
C ASP A 408 -11.29 23.12 -35.00
N ALA A 409 -10.35 23.94 -35.46
CA ALA A 409 -9.31 24.54 -34.61
C ALA A 409 -9.92 25.60 -33.68
N THR A 410 -10.56 25.14 -32.61
CA THR A 410 -11.21 25.99 -31.60
C THR A 410 -10.65 25.67 -30.21
N VAL A 411 -10.82 26.61 -29.29
CA VAL A 411 -10.42 26.45 -27.87
C VAL A 411 -11.03 25.23 -27.20
N HIS A 412 -12.06 24.60 -27.78
CA HIS A 412 -12.69 23.38 -27.25
C HIS A 412 -12.12 22.10 -27.86
N ALA A 413 -11.25 22.20 -28.90
CA ALA A 413 -10.69 21.03 -29.56
C ALA A 413 -9.90 20.14 -28.58
N ALA A 414 -9.01 20.72 -27.78
CA ALA A 414 -8.20 19.98 -26.80
C ALA A 414 -9.07 19.19 -25.82
N ARG A 415 -10.16 19.78 -25.30
CA ARG A 415 -11.09 19.07 -24.40
C ARG A 415 -11.75 17.87 -25.07
N LYS A 416 -12.20 17.99 -26.31
CA LYS A 416 -12.79 16.87 -27.06
C LYS A 416 -11.78 15.75 -27.31
N VAL A 417 -10.53 16.12 -27.64
CA VAL A 417 -9.45 15.17 -27.83
C VAL A 417 -9.15 14.44 -26.52
N ARG A 418 -9.01 15.16 -25.39
CA ARG A 418 -8.79 14.56 -24.09
C ARG A 418 -9.85 13.52 -23.72
N ALA A 419 -11.13 13.86 -23.89
CA ALA A 419 -12.22 12.94 -23.56
C ALA A 419 -12.15 11.66 -24.41
N ARG A 420 -12.07 11.81 -25.75
CA ARG A 420 -12.09 10.66 -26.64
C ARG A 420 -10.81 9.82 -26.59
N LEU A 421 -9.66 10.47 -26.40
CA LEU A 421 -8.38 9.77 -26.25
C LEU A 421 -8.33 8.96 -24.93
N ARG A 422 -8.85 9.52 -23.82
CA ARG A 422 -8.99 8.77 -22.56
C ARG A 422 -9.86 7.52 -22.72
N GLU A 423 -11.02 7.65 -23.36
CA GLU A 423 -11.89 6.52 -23.63
C GLU A 423 -11.17 5.44 -24.46
N TRP A 424 -10.53 5.84 -25.55
CA TRP A 424 -9.82 4.92 -26.44
C TRP A 424 -8.63 4.24 -25.75
N LEU A 425 -7.82 4.98 -24.98
CA LEU A 425 -6.72 4.42 -24.19
C LEU A 425 -7.24 3.45 -23.10
N ALA A 426 -8.37 3.75 -22.46
CA ALA A 426 -9.01 2.84 -21.53
C ALA A 426 -9.56 1.58 -22.23
N GLU A 427 -10.12 1.69 -23.43
CA GLU A 427 -10.56 0.56 -24.25
C GLU A 427 -9.40 -0.37 -24.61
N ILE A 428 -8.22 0.16 -24.95
CA ILE A 428 -7.02 -0.65 -25.24
C ILE A 428 -6.31 -1.17 -23.99
N GLY A 429 -6.64 -0.64 -22.81
CA GLY A 429 -6.16 -1.16 -21.55
C GLY A 429 -4.94 -0.51 -20.97
N ALA A 430 -4.64 0.68 -21.39
CA ALA A 430 -3.60 1.48 -20.80
C ALA A 430 -3.90 1.77 -19.31
N ASP A 431 -2.88 1.89 -18.54
CA ASP A 431 -2.89 2.27 -17.15
C ASP A 431 -3.20 3.77 -16.97
N ALA A 432 -3.62 4.16 -15.79
CA ALA A 432 -4.01 5.53 -15.50
C ALA A 432 -2.87 6.54 -15.68
N VAL A 433 -1.62 6.12 -15.41
CA VAL A 433 -0.42 6.95 -15.58
C VAL A 433 -0.17 7.17 -17.06
N ASP A 434 -0.10 6.10 -17.85
CA ASP A 434 0.10 6.18 -19.29
C ASP A 434 -1.02 6.98 -19.98
N ILE A 435 -2.28 6.78 -19.53
CA ILE A 435 -3.42 7.59 -20.02
C ILE A 435 -3.20 9.08 -19.72
N SER A 436 -2.77 9.40 -18.50
CA SER A 436 -2.50 10.79 -18.10
C SER A 436 -1.41 11.41 -18.96
N ASP A 437 -0.30 10.71 -19.14
CA ASP A 437 0.89 11.18 -19.86
C ASP A 437 0.62 11.42 -21.34
N VAL A 438 0.02 10.43 -21.99
CA VAL A 438 -0.33 10.53 -23.41
C VAL A 438 -1.38 11.63 -23.66
N VAL A 439 -2.42 11.69 -22.81
CA VAL A 439 -3.47 12.71 -22.91
C VAL A 439 -2.89 14.11 -22.70
N HIS A 440 -1.95 14.27 -21.76
CA HIS A 440 -1.25 15.54 -21.55
C HIS A 440 -0.45 15.95 -22.77
N ALA A 441 0.44 15.08 -23.25
CA ALA A 441 1.28 15.36 -24.42
C ALA A 441 0.44 15.72 -25.66
N MET A 442 -0.61 14.94 -25.93
CA MET A 442 -1.50 15.21 -27.06
C MET A 442 -2.31 16.49 -26.88
N SER A 443 -2.68 16.85 -25.64
CA SER A 443 -3.36 18.13 -25.37
C SER A 443 -2.48 19.33 -25.68
N GLU A 444 -1.21 19.27 -25.27
CA GLU A 444 -0.24 20.33 -25.59
C GLU A 444 -0.05 20.49 -27.10
N PHE A 445 -0.02 19.39 -27.86
CA PHE A 445 0.08 19.44 -29.30
C PHE A 445 -1.16 20.10 -29.94
N VAL A 446 -2.37 19.75 -29.46
CA VAL A 446 -3.62 20.34 -29.96
C VAL A 446 -3.72 21.82 -29.58
N GLU A 447 -3.36 22.19 -28.36
CA GLU A 447 -3.37 23.58 -27.90
C GLU A 447 -2.39 24.43 -28.72
N ASN A 448 -1.19 23.91 -29.00
CA ASN A 448 -0.22 24.57 -29.89
C ASN A 448 -0.75 24.74 -31.32
N ALA A 449 -1.41 23.72 -31.87
CA ALA A 449 -2.02 23.80 -33.21
C ALA A 449 -3.12 24.86 -33.24
N VAL A 450 -3.96 24.99 -32.21
CA VAL A 450 -5.05 25.97 -32.12
C VAL A 450 -4.52 27.39 -31.89
N GLU A 451 -3.55 27.60 -30.99
CA GLU A 451 -3.04 28.93 -30.61
C GLU A 451 -2.12 29.54 -31.69
N HIS A 452 -1.36 28.69 -32.39
CA HIS A 452 -0.27 29.14 -33.24
C HIS A 452 -0.48 28.85 -34.73
N GLY A 453 -1.34 27.90 -35.04
CA GLY A 453 -1.57 27.45 -36.41
C GLY A 453 -2.39 28.40 -37.27
N TYR A 454 -3.29 29.21 -36.67
CA TYR A 454 -4.27 29.97 -37.47
C TYR A 454 -4.28 31.44 -37.12
N ASP A 455 -4.06 32.30 -38.15
CA ASP A 455 -4.40 33.74 -38.14
C ASP A 455 -5.80 33.88 -38.74
N THR A 456 -6.82 34.02 -37.89
CA THR A 456 -8.19 34.48 -38.16
C THR A 456 -8.85 34.10 -39.50
N GLU A 457 -10.01 33.46 -39.43
CA GLU A 457 -11.11 33.29 -40.40
C GLU A 457 -11.16 32.02 -41.28
N VAL A 458 -10.10 31.24 -41.47
CA VAL A 458 -10.19 29.94 -42.16
C VAL A 458 -9.50 28.87 -41.36
N SER A 459 -10.29 28.10 -40.62
CA SER A 459 -9.81 26.95 -39.88
C SER A 459 -9.98 25.70 -40.76
N ASP A 460 -8.88 25.20 -41.31
CA ASP A 460 -8.86 23.92 -42.06
C ASP A 460 -8.96 22.70 -41.14
N GLY A 461 -9.10 22.90 -39.82
CA GLY A 461 -9.25 21.85 -38.82
C GLY A 461 -7.92 21.23 -38.34
N VAL A 462 -8.02 20.55 -37.22
CA VAL A 462 -6.93 19.75 -36.64
C VAL A 462 -7.29 18.27 -36.77
N VAL A 463 -6.37 17.46 -37.29
CA VAL A 463 -6.54 16.00 -37.37
C VAL A 463 -5.72 15.36 -36.30
N VAL A 464 -6.35 14.47 -35.53
CA VAL A 464 -5.72 13.68 -34.46
C VAL A 464 -5.86 12.21 -34.80
N GLU A 465 -4.75 11.51 -34.77
CA GLU A 465 -4.67 10.08 -35.03
C GLU A 465 -3.94 9.38 -33.89
N ALA A 466 -4.36 8.16 -33.53
CA ALA A 466 -3.63 7.30 -32.62
C ALA A 466 -3.83 5.82 -32.99
N SER A 467 -2.77 5.04 -32.89
CA SER A 467 -2.78 3.61 -33.17
C SER A 467 -1.84 2.88 -32.22
N LEU A 468 -2.20 1.65 -31.84
CA LEU A 468 -1.37 0.76 -31.04
C LEU A 468 -0.82 -0.35 -31.93
N GLY A 469 0.49 -0.56 -31.89
CA GLY A 469 1.16 -1.65 -32.60
C GLY A 469 1.12 -2.97 -31.83
N SER A 470 1.38 -4.06 -32.54
CA SER A 470 1.64 -5.39 -31.95
C SER A 470 2.88 -5.40 -31.07
N ASP A 471 3.81 -4.48 -31.30
CA ASP A 471 5.00 -4.22 -30.51
C ASP A 471 4.75 -3.46 -29.19
N GLY A 472 3.48 -3.17 -28.86
CA GLY A 472 3.11 -2.38 -27.69
C GLY A 472 3.42 -0.89 -27.81
N THR A 473 3.83 -0.42 -28.99
CA THR A 473 4.12 0.99 -29.21
C THR A 473 2.85 1.74 -29.62
N LEU A 474 2.44 2.69 -28.80
CA LEU A 474 1.47 3.71 -29.19
C LEU A 474 2.15 4.71 -30.12
N ARG A 475 1.52 5.00 -31.26
CA ARG A 475 1.89 6.08 -32.16
C ARG A 475 0.70 7.02 -32.28
N ALA A 476 0.91 8.30 -31.96
CA ALA A 476 -0.14 9.29 -32.08
C ALA A 476 0.39 10.56 -32.76
N SER A 477 -0.50 11.28 -33.46
CA SER A 477 -0.15 12.50 -34.18
C SER A 477 -1.25 13.55 -34.11
N VAL A 478 -0.83 14.79 -34.13
CA VAL A 478 -1.67 15.98 -34.35
C VAL A 478 -1.16 16.66 -35.58
N ILE A 479 -2.05 16.83 -36.55
CA ILE A 479 -1.75 17.41 -37.87
C ILE A 479 -2.60 18.66 -38.04
N ASP A 480 -1.97 19.80 -38.31
CA ASP A 480 -2.61 21.05 -38.65
C ASP A 480 -2.02 21.64 -39.94
N ARG A 481 -2.76 22.53 -40.60
CA ARG A 481 -2.32 23.23 -41.79
C ARG A 481 -1.89 24.68 -41.51
N GLY A 482 -1.71 25.03 -40.25
CA GLY A 482 -1.27 26.35 -39.83
C GLY A 482 0.20 26.62 -40.12
N GLN A 483 0.61 27.85 -39.92
CA GLN A 483 2.01 28.22 -40.08
C GLN A 483 2.72 28.20 -38.72
N TRP A 484 3.83 27.45 -38.66
CA TRP A 484 4.69 27.46 -37.47
C TRP A 484 5.28 28.85 -37.24
N LYS A 485 5.15 29.37 -36.01
CA LYS A 485 5.72 30.66 -35.61
C LYS A 485 6.93 30.41 -34.74
N ASP A 486 8.13 30.79 -35.21
CA ASP A 486 9.35 30.67 -34.41
C ASP A 486 9.30 31.59 -33.19
N TYR A 487 9.77 31.07 -32.08
CA TYR A 487 9.88 31.80 -30.80
C TYR A 487 10.86 32.97 -30.92
N ARG A 488 10.46 34.14 -30.44
CA ARG A 488 11.41 35.23 -30.13
C ARG A 488 11.91 35.07 -28.69
N GLU A 489 13.23 35.06 -28.48
CA GLU A 489 13.85 35.07 -27.15
C GLU A 489 13.27 36.23 -26.32
N GLY A 490 12.60 35.92 -25.21
CA GLY A 490 12.04 36.90 -24.27
C GLY A 490 10.58 36.71 -23.85
N GLU A 491 9.80 35.88 -24.50
CA GLU A 491 8.43 35.55 -24.07
C GLU A 491 8.44 34.53 -22.95
N ARG A 492 8.37 35.02 -21.71
CA ARG A 492 8.31 34.15 -20.50
C ARG A 492 7.02 33.33 -20.50
N GLY A 493 7.16 32.01 -20.58
CA GLY A 493 6.06 31.04 -20.40
C GLY A 493 5.73 30.16 -21.60
N ARG A 494 6.18 30.51 -22.83
CA ARG A 494 5.98 29.72 -24.04
C ARG A 494 7.15 28.77 -24.29
N GLY A 495 6.89 27.58 -24.83
CA GLY A 495 7.91 26.53 -25.08
C GLY A 495 7.95 25.44 -23.97
N ARG A 496 7.20 25.60 -22.88
CA ARG A 496 7.14 24.57 -21.83
C ARG A 496 6.29 23.37 -22.22
N GLY A 497 5.25 23.57 -23.05
CA GLY A 497 4.35 22.50 -23.47
C GLY A 497 5.06 21.37 -24.21
N LEU A 498 5.89 21.71 -25.20
CA LEU A 498 6.65 20.70 -25.96
C LEU A 498 7.67 19.99 -25.06
N ALA A 499 8.42 20.73 -24.23
CA ALA A 499 9.36 20.13 -23.29
C ALA A 499 8.67 19.22 -22.27
N MET A 500 7.45 19.57 -21.85
CA MET A 500 6.63 18.75 -20.97
C MET A 500 6.14 17.49 -21.71
N ALA A 501 5.68 17.60 -22.94
CA ALA A 501 5.30 16.45 -23.75
C ALA A 501 6.50 15.49 -23.97
N GLU A 502 7.70 16.02 -24.27
CA GLU A 502 8.92 15.22 -24.40
C GLU A 502 9.31 14.50 -23.11
N ALA A 503 9.00 15.07 -21.95
CA ALA A 503 9.29 14.45 -20.65
C ALA A 503 8.28 13.37 -20.24
N LEU A 504 7.04 13.43 -20.76
CA LEU A 504 5.95 12.52 -20.41
C LEU A 504 5.93 11.24 -21.26
N VAL A 505 6.40 11.30 -22.51
CA VAL A 505 6.32 10.18 -23.43
C VAL A 505 7.71 9.69 -23.85
N SER A 506 7.79 8.46 -24.39
CA SER A 506 9.07 7.87 -24.79
C SER A 506 9.80 8.70 -25.84
N GLN A 507 9.06 9.26 -26.81
CA GLN A 507 9.57 10.19 -27.80
C GLN A 507 8.47 11.14 -28.25
N ALA A 508 8.80 12.41 -28.45
CA ALA A 508 7.95 13.40 -29.10
C ALA A 508 8.76 14.14 -30.18
N HIS A 509 8.13 14.45 -31.29
CA HIS A 509 8.78 15.14 -32.40
C HIS A 509 7.78 16.05 -33.13
N VAL A 510 8.23 17.25 -33.54
CA VAL A 510 7.45 18.20 -34.33
C VAL A 510 8.14 18.46 -35.64
N THR A 511 7.41 18.28 -36.74
CA THR A 511 7.83 18.65 -38.10
C THR A 511 6.94 19.76 -38.60
N TYR A 512 7.49 20.76 -39.24
CA TYR A 512 6.74 21.89 -39.82
C TYR A 512 7.27 22.29 -41.16
N GLY A 513 6.39 22.83 -42.00
CA GLY A 513 6.70 23.23 -43.38
C GLY A 513 5.60 24.08 -43.99
N PRO A 514 5.67 24.31 -45.30
CA PRO A 514 4.67 25.12 -46.02
C PRO A 514 3.24 24.56 -45.98
N ASP A 515 3.12 23.25 -45.78
CA ASP A 515 1.84 22.51 -45.79
C ASP A 515 1.22 22.38 -44.41
N GLY A 516 1.87 22.89 -43.36
CA GLY A 516 1.41 22.84 -41.97
C GLY A 516 2.40 22.23 -40.99
N THR A 517 1.89 21.88 -39.81
CA THR A 517 2.67 21.26 -38.73
C THR A 517 2.16 19.83 -38.41
N THR A 518 3.06 18.94 -38.14
CA THR A 518 2.75 17.58 -37.63
C THR A 518 3.55 17.35 -36.37
N ALA A 519 2.85 17.23 -35.23
CA ALA A 519 3.41 16.79 -33.97
C ALA A 519 3.12 15.28 -33.79
N THR A 520 4.14 14.51 -33.52
CA THR A 520 4.05 13.06 -33.34
C THR A 520 4.60 12.65 -31.98
N LEU A 521 4.00 11.63 -31.37
CA LEU A 521 4.58 10.96 -30.22
C LEU A 521 4.61 9.43 -30.41
N THR A 522 5.56 8.82 -29.77
CA THR A 522 5.58 7.38 -29.54
C THR A 522 5.73 7.11 -28.04
N HIS A 523 4.98 6.13 -27.54
CA HIS A 523 5.00 5.74 -26.14
C HIS A 523 4.79 4.24 -26.00
N HIS A 524 5.50 3.60 -25.06
CA HIS A 524 5.28 2.20 -24.74
C HIS A 524 4.28 2.12 -23.59
N LEU A 525 3.08 1.65 -23.92
CA LEU A 525 2.03 1.51 -22.94
C LEU A 525 2.28 0.28 -22.08
N SER A 526 2.05 0.45 -20.80
CA SER A 526 2.16 -0.61 -19.80
C SER A 526 0.90 -0.67 -18.94
N ARG A 527 0.81 -1.73 -18.17
CA ARG A 527 -0.24 -1.95 -17.21
C ARG A 527 0.35 -2.55 -15.94
N HIS A 528 0.04 -1.97 -14.80
CA HIS A 528 0.53 -2.47 -13.52
C HIS A 528 0.08 -3.90 -13.28
N ALA A 529 1.01 -4.72 -12.79
CA ALA A 529 0.70 -6.01 -12.21
C ALA A 529 0.10 -5.82 -10.80
N ASN A 530 -0.83 -6.66 -10.42
CA ASN A 530 -1.46 -6.58 -9.12
C ASN A 530 -0.67 -7.40 -8.09
N PHE A 531 -0.07 -6.72 -7.10
CA PHE A 531 0.62 -7.35 -5.96
C PHE A 531 -0.31 -7.38 -4.76
N VAL A 532 -0.79 -8.57 -4.40
CA VAL A 532 -1.70 -8.78 -3.29
C VAL A 532 -0.90 -9.21 -2.07
N THR A 533 -0.82 -8.35 -1.05
CA THR A 533 -0.13 -8.64 0.21
C THR A 533 -1.06 -9.14 1.32
N ASP A 534 -2.38 -8.93 1.15
CA ASP A 534 -3.43 -9.43 2.05
C ASP A 534 -4.74 -9.60 1.27
N PRO A 535 -5.32 -10.80 1.18
CA PRO A 535 -6.53 -11.05 0.40
C PRO A 535 -7.80 -10.39 0.96
N VAL A 536 -7.72 -9.73 2.12
CA VAL A 536 -8.88 -9.13 2.81
C VAL A 536 -9.00 -7.61 2.62
N VAL A 537 -7.97 -6.91 2.10
CA VAL A 537 -7.96 -5.44 2.11
C VAL A 537 -7.97 -4.82 0.71
N SER A 538 -9.10 -4.21 0.41
CA SER A 538 -9.31 -2.95 -0.30
C SER A 538 -8.80 -2.82 -1.74
N ARG A 539 -9.72 -3.01 -2.66
CA ARG A 539 -9.66 -2.42 -4.01
C ARG A 539 -9.58 -0.89 -3.90
N PRO A 540 -8.71 -0.24 -4.67
CA PRO A 540 -8.80 1.21 -4.84
C PRO A 540 -10.15 1.53 -5.49
N THR A 541 -10.96 2.31 -4.80
CA THR A 541 -12.21 2.86 -5.33
C THR A 541 -11.84 3.86 -6.42
N TYR A 542 -11.95 3.45 -7.68
CA TYR A 542 -11.89 4.38 -8.80
C TYR A 542 -13.10 5.31 -8.69
N GLN A 543 -12.87 6.51 -8.21
CA GLN A 543 -13.86 7.57 -8.32
C GLN A 543 -14.03 7.89 -9.81
N ARG A 544 -15.24 7.69 -10.31
CA ARG A 544 -15.66 8.09 -11.66
C ARG A 544 -15.26 9.55 -11.85
N ALA A 545 -14.37 9.81 -12.79
CA ALA A 545 -14.10 11.17 -13.24
C ALA A 545 -15.42 11.76 -13.77
N ILE A 546 -16.02 12.64 -13.00
CA ILE A 546 -17.15 13.45 -13.44
C ILE A 546 -16.55 14.45 -14.44
N ASP A 547 -17.13 14.49 -15.62
CA ASP A 547 -16.80 15.45 -16.68
C ASP A 547 -17.17 16.87 -16.21
N CYS A 548 -16.33 17.48 -15.37
CA CYS A 548 -16.61 18.76 -14.74
C CYS A 548 -15.81 19.87 -15.43
N ALA A 549 -16.51 20.89 -15.85
CA ALA A 549 -15.91 22.19 -16.13
C ALA A 549 -15.12 22.66 -14.90
N PHE A 550 -14.02 23.39 -15.13
CA PHE A 550 -13.23 24.00 -14.07
C PHE A 550 -14.12 24.67 -13.03
N VAL A 551 -13.99 24.30 -11.78
CA VAL A 551 -14.66 24.90 -10.64
C VAL A 551 -13.61 25.17 -9.56
N SER A 552 -13.60 26.38 -9.02
CA SER A 552 -12.82 26.69 -7.83
C SER A 552 -13.77 27.16 -6.71
N MET A 553 -13.57 26.66 -5.51
CA MET A 553 -14.32 27.06 -4.31
C MET A 553 -13.39 27.72 -3.32
N VAL A 554 -13.80 28.86 -2.78
CA VAL A 554 -13.08 29.59 -1.73
C VAL A 554 -13.58 29.10 -0.37
N GLY A 555 -12.68 28.72 0.52
CA GLY A 555 -13.00 28.31 1.88
C GLY A 555 -13.46 29.50 2.73
N SER A 556 -14.47 29.29 3.58
CA SER A 556 -14.93 30.25 4.57
C SER A 556 -14.82 29.64 6.00
N GLY A 557 -14.64 30.48 7.01
CA GLY A 557 -14.43 30.03 8.39
C GLY A 557 -13.03 29.44 8.63
N GLU A 558 -12.92 28.20 9.11
CA GLU A 558 -11.65 27.50 9.35
C GLU A 558 -10.83 27.23 8.07
N LEU A 559 -11.46 27.32 6.89
CA LEU A 559 -10.84 27.16 5.58
C LEU A 559 -10.50 28.51 4.91
N ALA A 560 -10.51 29.63 5.64
CA ALA A 560 -10.12 30.93 5.11
C ALA A 560 -8.66 30.90 4.63
N GLY A 561 -8.41 31.39 3.41
CA GLY A 561 -7.08 31.32 2.79
C GLY A 561 -6.83 30.00 2.02
N ARG A 562 -7.88 29.24 1.67
CA ARG A 562 -7.78 28.02 0.85
C ARG A 562 -8.67 28.14 -0.38
N ILE A 563 -8.14 27.74 -1.53
CA ILE A 563 -8.86 27.50 -2.77
C ILE A 563 -8.82 26.00 -3.08
N VAL A 564 -9.98 25.37 -3.25
CA VAL A 564 -10.09 24.01 -3.78
C VAL A 564 -10.37 24.10 -5.28
N VAL A 565 -9.50 23.52 -6.08
CA VAL A 565 -9.57 23.54 -7.54
C VAL A 565 -9.98 22.17 -8.05
N SER A 566 -10.97 22.11 -8.93
CA SER A 566 -11.45 20.87 -9.54
C SER A 566 -11.61 21.01 -11.05
N GLY A 567 -11.48 19.90 -11.77
CA GLY A 567 -11.60 19.84 -13.22
C GLY A 567 -10.28 20.11 -13.95
N ASP A 568 -10.37 20.46 -15.23
CA ASP A 568 -9.22 20.65 -16.09
C ASP A 568 -8.66 22.08 -15.98
N ILE A 569 -7.34 22.20 -15.76
CA ILE A 569 -6.60 23.47 -15.80
C ILE A 569 -5.75 23.49 -17.08
N ASP A 570 -6.28 24.08 -18.13
CA ASP A 570 -5.68 24.21 -19.46
C ASP A 570 -5.49 25.68 -19.85
N SER A 571 -5.09 25.97 -21.09
CA SER A 571 -4.87 27.32 -21.60
C SER A 571 -6.10 28.23 -21.48
N HIS A 572 -7.31 27.64 -21.52
CA HIS A 572 -8.57 28.38 -21.43
C HIS A 572 -8.94 28.73 -19.97
N THR A 573 -8.68 27.82 -19.04
CA THR A 573 -9.09 27.94 -17.62
C THR A 573 -8.00 28.56 -16.73
N ALA A 574 -6.74 28.45 -17.11
CA ALA A 574 -5.59 28.96 -16.34
C ALA A 574 -5.68 30.46 -16.01
N SER A 575 -6.18 31.29 -16.96
CA SER A 575 -6.37 32.71 -16.71
C SER A 575 -7.45 33.05 -15.67
N ALA A 576 -8.47 32.19 -15.55
CA ALA A 576 -9.50 32.34 -14.53
C ALA A 576 -8.95 31.94 -13.17
N LEU A 577 -8.17 30.86 -13.08
CA LEU A 577 -7.46 30.43 -11.88
C LEU A 577 -6.48 31.51 -11.38
N ASP A 578 -5.66 32.08 -12.28
CA ASP A 578 -4.69 33.12 -11.92
C ASP A 578 -5.37 34.37 -11.33
N ARG A 579 -6.48 34.81 -11.92
CA ARG A 579 -7.27 35.94 -11.37
C ARG A 579 -7.83 35.62 -10.00
N GLN A 580 -8.32 34.41 -9.79
CA GLN A 580 -8.87 34.01 -8.51
C GLN A 580 -7.80 33.90 -7.42
N ILE A 581 -6.66 33.30 -7.74
CA ILE A 581 -5.50 33.26 -6.85
C ILE A 581 -5.06 34.70 -6.46
N ALA A 582 -5.02 35.62 -7.43
CA ALA A 582 -4.63 37.00 -7.19
C ALA A 582 -5.61 37.72 -6.24
N VAL A 583 -6.90 37.49 -6.37
CA VAL A 583 -7.94 38.07 -5.50
C VAL A 583 -7.79 37.52 -4.08
N GLU A 584 -7.78 36.19 -3.91
CA GLU A 584 -7.78 35.55 -2.60
C GLU A 584 -6.47 35.75 -1.83
N SER A 585 -5.32 35.74 -2.54
CA SER A 585 -4.01 36.04 -1.96
C SER A 585 -3.77 37.55 -1.79
N ARG A 586 -4.73 38.41 -2.13
CA ARG A 586 -4.54 39.87 -2.18
C ARG A 586 -3.27 40.24 -2.96
N SER A 587 -3.16 39.68 -4.15
CA SER A 587 -1.98 39.82 -5.04
C SER A 587 -0.67 39.29 -4.42
N GLY A 588 -0.76 38.25 -3.59
CA GLY A 588 0.38 37.57 -2.97
C GLY A 588 0.76 38.03 -1.57
N ILE A 589 -0.01 38.93 -0.95
CA ILE A 589 0.25 39.44 0.42
C ILE A 589 -0.31 38.47 1.47
N ALA A 590 -1.52 37.92 1.24
CA ALA A 590 -2.13 36.97 2.16
C ALA A 590 -1.66 35.55 1.86
N PRO A 591 -1.38 34.73 2.89
CA PRO A 591 -1.04 33.32 2.70
C PRO A 591 -2.23 32.59 2.06
N LEU A 592 -1.93 31.67 1.15
CA LEU A 592 -2.93 30.93 0.39
C LEU A 592 -2.53 29.48 0.20
N THR A 593 -3.45 28.56 0.51
CA THR A 593 -3.32 27.14 0.17
C THR A 593 -4.17 26.84 -1.05
N ILE A 594 -3.56 26.24 -2.07
CA ILE A 594 -4.23 25.82 -3.30
C ILE A 594 -4.31 24.29 -3.31
N ASP A 595 -5.50 23.75 -3.12
CA ASP A 595 -5.77 22.34 -3.13
C ASP A 595 -6.10 21.86 -4.54
N LEU A 596 -5.24 21.01 -5.08
CA LEU A 596 -5.31 20.45 -6.43
C LEU A 596 -5.77 18.97 -6.42
N SER A 597 -6.28 18.46 -5.32
CA SER A 597 -6.68 17.05 -5.16
C SER A 597 -7.77 16.61 -6.15
N ALA A 598 -8.65 17.53 -6.55
CA ALA A 598 -9.74 17.29 -7.48
C ALA A 598 -9.44 17.74 -8.92
N VAL A 599 -8.19 18.08 -9.23
CA VAL A 599 -7.76 18.45 -10.59
C VAL A 599 -7.66 17.19 -11.44
N THR A 600 -8.33 17.19 -12.58
CA THR A 600 -8.38 16.07 -13.54
C THR A 600 -7.36 16.19 -14.66
N HIS A 601 -6.89 17.40 -14.91
CA HIS A 601 -5.82 17.73 -15.87
C HIS A 601 -5.12 19.03 -15.46
N LEU A 602 -3.78 19.04 -15.48
CA LEU A 602 -2.95 20.22 -15.18
C LEU A 602 -2.01 20.49 -16.35
N GLY A 603 -2.44 21.27 -17.32
CA GLY A 603 -1.65 21.66 -18.48
C GLY A 603 -0.56 22.70 -18.18
N SER A 604 0.33 22.94 -19.14
CA SER A 604 1.47 23.88 -19.02
C SER A 604 1.04 25.31 -18.66
N ALA A 605 -0.10 25.77 -19.17
CA ALA A 605 -0.69 27.04 -18.80
C ALA A 605 -1.08 27.10 -17.31
N GLY A 606 -1.67 26.01 -16.78
CA GLY A 606 -1.98 25.86 -15.37
C GLY A 606 -0.73 25.87 -14.49
N VAL A 607 0.29 25.11 -14.88
CA VAL A 607 1.61 25.12 -14.23
C VAL A 607 2.18 26.53 -14.19
N SER A 608 2.12 27.26 -15.30
CA SER A 608 2.60 28.65 -15.39
C SER A 608 1.85 29.60 -14.45
N ALA A 609 0.53 29.44 -14.31
CA ALA A 609 -0.29 30.22 -13.37
C ALA A 609 0.10 29.95 -11.89
N LEU A 610 0.31 28.67 -11.53
CA LEU A 610 0.73 28.29 -10.19
C LEU A 610 2.15 28.81 -9.84
N VAL A 611 3.09 28.75 -10.78
CA VAL A 611 4.43 29.32 -10.63
C VAL A 611 4.34 30.85 -10.44
N ALA A 612 3.55 31.53 -11.27
CA ALA A 612 3.37 32.96 -11.15
C ALA A 612 2.74 33.37 -9.81
N ALA A 613 1.80 32.57 -9.30
CA ALA A 613 1.19 32.78 -7.98
C ALA A 613 2.23 32.69 -6.85
N ARG A 614 3.06 31.65 -6.84
CA ARG A 614 4.14 31.49 -5.86
C ARG A 614 5.19 32.59 -5.93
N ASP A 615 5.57 32.99 -7.13
CA ASP A 615 6.51 34.09 -7.34
C ASP A 615 5.93 35.43 -6.85
N ARG A 616 4.63 35.65 -7.00
CA ARG A 616 3.95 36.83 -6.42
C ARG A 616 3.98 36.80 -4.91
N ALA A 617 3.62 35.66 -4.30
CA ALA A 617 3.63 35.48 -2.85
C ALA A 617 5.02 35.77 -2.29
N ARG A 618 6.07 35.13 -2.81
CA ARG A 618 7.47 35.35 -2.38
C ARG A 618 7.90 36.82 -2.46
N ARG A 619 7.54 37.54 -3.53
CA ARG A 619 7.87 38.96 -3.70
C ARG A 619 7.15 39.88 -2.73
N GLN A 620 5.97 39.50 -2.26
CA GLN A 620 5.14 40.28 -1.35
C GLN A 620 5.28 39.85 0.14
N GLY A 621 6.14 38.86 0.40
CA GLY A 621 6.32 38.30 1.75
C GLY A 621 5.15 37.45 2.25
N GLY A 622 4.25 37.03 1.36
CA GLY A 622 3.21 36.03 1.64
C GLY A 622 3.69 34.62 1.35
N ASP A 623 2.84 33.64 1.66
CA ASP A 623 3.09 32.22 1.39
C ASP A 623 2.04 31.63 0.44
N CYS A 624 2.46 30.68 -0.41
CA CYS A 624 1.57 29.98 -1.33
C CYS A 624 1.94 28.49 -1.34
N VAL A 625 1.10 27.69 -0.70
CA VAL A 625 1.27 26.24 -0.57
C VAL A 625 0.38 25.53 -1.58
N LEU A 626 0.96 24.61 -2.35
CA LEU A 626 0.25 23.71 -3.26
C LEU A 626 0.04 22.37 -2.57
N VAL A 627 -1.18 21.85 -2.59
CA VAL A 627 -1.51 20.53 -2.06
C VAL A 627 -1.88 19.60 -3.22
N ALA A 628 -1.15 18.51 -3.37
CA ALA A 628 -1.39 17.51 -4.42
C ALA A 628 -1.16 16.10 -3.83
N PRO A 629 -2.23 15.34 -3.54
CA PRO A 629 -2.12 14.00 -2.97
C PRO A 629 -1.43 13.02 -3.91
N PRO A 630 -0.71 12.00 -3.37
CA PRO A 630 -0.08 10.97 -4.18
C PRO A 630 -1.06 10.31 -5.15
N GLY A 631 -0.63 10.07 -6.39
CA GLY A 631 -1.45 9.47 -7.44
C GLY A 631 -2.44 10.42 -8.12
N SER A 632 -2.52 11.70 -7.72
CA SER A 632 -3.32 12.70 -8.45
C SER A 632 -2.58 13.19 -9.71
N PRO A 633 -3.30 13.59 -10.79
CA PRO A 633 -2.68 14.18 -11.98
C PRO A 633 -1.80 15.40 -11.65
N ALA A 634 -2.24 16.24 -10.70
CA ALA A 634 -1.47 17.39 -10.25
C ALA A 634 -0.16 16.97 -9.55
N HIS A 635 -0.17 15.93 -8.71
CA HIS A 635 1.02 15.41 -8.07
C HIS A 635 2.07 14.98 -9.11
N HIS A 636 1.64 14.20 -10.11
CA HIS A 636 2.51 13.71 -11.18
C HIS A 636 3.17 14.85 -11.95
N VAL A 637 2.37 15.82 -12.42
CA VAL A 637 2.87 16.97 -13.20
C VAL A 637 3.78 17.86 -12.36
N LEU A 638 3.42 18.21 -11.13
CA LEU A 638 4.23 19.06 -10.26
C LEU A 638 5.58 18.42 -9.91
N SER A 639 5.60 17.09 -9.69
CA SER A 639 6.83 16.33 -9.48
C SER A 639 7.74 16.38 -10.71
N LEU A 640 7.18 16.17 -11.91
CA LEU A 640 7.91 16.18 -13.16
C LEU A 640 8.59 17.54 -13.43
N VAL A 641 7.86 18.64 -13.19
CA VAL A 641 8.37 20.01 -13.40
C VAL A 641 9.11 20.58 -12.18
N GLN A 642 9.35 19.76 -11.16
CA GLN A 642 10.09 20.09 -9.93
C GLN A 642 9.56 21.34 -9.19
N ILE A 643 8.24 21.50 -9.15
CA ILE A 643 7.59 22.55 -8.37
C ILE A 643 7.29 21.99 -6.98
N PRO A 644 7.78 22.62 -5.89
CA PRO A 644 7.50 22.14 -4.54
C PRO A 644 6.00 22.19 -4.18
N PHE A 645 5.51 21.12 -3.59
CA PHE A 645 4.13 20.97 -3.10
C PHE A 645 4.13 20.05 -1.87
N VAL A 646 2.99 19.93 -1.18
CA VAL A 646 2.79 19.00 -0.05
C VAL A 646 1.76 17.94 -0.45
N THR A 647 1.94 16.71 0.06
CA THR A 647 1.08 15.56 -0.28
C THR A 647 -0.14 15.43 0.64
N SER A 648 -0.10 16.03 1.82
CA SER A 648 -1.21 16.12 2.76
C SER A 648 -1.14 17.43 3.52
N GLU A 649 -2.25 17.87 4.09
CA GLU A 649 -2.21 18.98 5.04
C GLU A 649 -1.52 18.52 6.32
N ALA A 650 -0.31 19.00 6.57
CA ALA A 650 0.30 18.93 7.88
C ALA A 650 -0.52 19.82 8.83
N THR A 651 -1.27 19.21 9.72
CA THR A 651 -1.82 19.90 10.89
C THR A 651 -0.66 20.32 11.78
N GLY A 652 -0.22 21.58 11.63
CA GLY A 652 0.59 22.31 12.61
C GLY A 652 2.08 21.96 12.69
N ASP A 653 2.92 22.58 11.93
CA ASP A 653 4.15 23.33 12.31
C ASP A 653 4.93 23.77 11.06
N PRO A 654 5.20 25.03 10.83
CA PRO A 654 5.90 25.47 9.62
C PRO A 654 7.42 25.22 9.62
N GLU A 655 8.01 24.70 10.67
CA GLU A 655 9.47 24.50 10.78
C GLU A 655 9.99 23.15 10.24
N ASN A 656 9.11 22.23 9.79
CA ASN A 656 9.54 20.87 9.37
C ASN A 656 9.51 20.63 7.84
N ILE A 657 9.41 21.68 7.02
CA ILE A 657 9.27 21.56 5.56
C ILE A 657 10.63 21.43 4.83
N PHE A 658 11.76 21.52 5.54
CA PHE A 658 13.10 21.54 4.92
C PHE A 658 14.04 20.37 5.31
N ALA A 659 13.52 19.28 5.84
CA ALA A 659 14.33 18.13 6.23
C ALA A 659 13.92 16.86 5.49
N GLU A 660 14.02 16.82 4.16
CA GLU A 660 14.23 15.60 3.38
C GLU A 660 14.79 16.03 2.02
N GLU A 661 16.14 16.06 1.92
CA GLU A 661 16.91 15.92 0.68
C GLU A 661 17.21 14.44 0.43
#